data_bd5f0b2e06e600d87e9441ab88fa063a
#
_entry.id   bd5f0b2e06e600d87e9441ab88fa063a
#
_cell.length_a   1.000
_cell.length_b   1.000
_cell.length_c   1.000
_cell.angle_alpha   90.00
_cell.angle_beta   90.00
_cell.angle_gamma   90.00
#
_symmetry.space_group_name_H-M   'P 1'
#
loop_
_entity.id
_entity.type
_entity.pdbx_description
1 polymer ?
#
loop_
_entity_poly.entity_id
_entity_poly.type
_entity_poly.pdbx_seq_one_letter_code
_entity_poly.pdbx_strand_id
1 'polypeptide(L)'
;TPLTRAGTGKTYASAFAMRELGFKRVLFLVHRGQLARQTKKSYEKVFAKSFSMGLVGAGYHEYDADYVFATVQTLNRDEHLLQYKKDAFDCIILDEAHHVPADTYQKVMKHFTPKLWLGMTATPDKRDDNIEGRNVYELFNHQIAYEIRLQQAMEENLLCTFHYFGITDLEIIGDERGNGRDFTMLTSDERVKHIINQADYYGYSGDKVKGLIFCSSIKESEELASKFNHTINPSTGRKFRTIALNGSASEQERQAAFERLAMNEEDATSDNEPLDYIFSVEILNEGVDIVEVNQVIMLRPTQSPIVFIQQLGRGLRKAYGKEYVVILDFIGNYNNNFMIPIALSGDRTYNKDNIRRYIMEGGRVIPGASTIHFDEISRKKIFASVDNANFNDIKLIRENYTNLKNKLGRIPRLRDFDDYGEMDVIRIFENNSLGSYYKFLVKYEKEYKVRLSEDEEKIIEFVSKKLANGKRIQELQMLKRMLAYSRGLSKLGLFACLSEDMKGYGKVIGRDQRENIINVMTNEFPAGASKKTYSQCVFIEKEGTDYKPTKSLMKMMEHNEFFEVLQELVEFGISRYERDYIKTYGQTDFVLYQKYTYEDVCRLLNWEQNEVPLNIGGYKFDKKTNTFPVFINYDKAEDISDTTKYEDHFVPGFRDRLIAISKSGRSIQSDDVQNFLNAKERGIQVELFVRKNKDDKVSKEFYYLGHMTASGSVKEITMTNTQKTAVEIELQIAS
;
A
#
# COMPACT_ATOMS: atom_id res chain seq x y z
N THR A 1 19.69 5.76 9.18
CA THR A 1 19.01 6.98 8.72
C THR A 1 17.60 6.97 9.28
N PRO A 2 17.18 7.91 10.16
CA PRO A 2 15.79 7.98 10.54
C PRO A 2 14.94 8.46 9.35
N LEU A 3 14.14 7.58 8.81
CA LEU A 3 13.15 7.87 7.78
C LEU A 3 11.86 8.32 8.45
N THR A 4 11.67 9.64 8.58
CA THR A 4 10.45 10.19 9.16
C THR A 4 9.73 11.07 8.14
N ARG A 5 8.40 10.88 8.01
CA ARG A 5 7.58 11.72 7.12
C ARG A 5 7.47 13.16 7.64
N ALA A 6 7.07 14.08 6.77
CA ALA A 6 6.91 15.49 7.12
C ALA A 6 5.99 15.67 8.34
N GLY A 7 6.36 16.56 9.25
CA GLY A 7 5.54 16.91 10.42
C GLY A 7 5.81 16.12 11.71
N THR A 8 6.63 15.06 11.69
CA THR A 8 6.85 14.14 12.83
C THR A 8 7.92 14.57 13.82
N GLY A 9 8.40 15.81 13.81
CA GLY A 9 9.37 16.32 14.81
C GLY A 9 10.81 15.87 14.60
N LYS A 10 11.26 15.60 13.36
CA LYS A 10 12.64 15.18 12.99
C LYS A 10 13.73 15.98 13.71
N THR A 11 13.62 17.29 13.75
CA THR A 11 14.58 18.20 14.36
C THR A 11 14.74 17.94 15.85
N TYR A 12 13.62 17.80 16.58
CA TYR A 12 13.66 17.48 18.01
C TYR A 12 14.16 16.06 18.26
N ALA A 13 13.73 15.09 17.44
CA ALA A 13 14.20 13.71 17.55
C ALA A 13 15.73 13.63 17.37
N SER A 14 16.29 14.37 16.41
CA SER A 14 17.74 14.44 16.23
C SER A 14 18.44 15.12 17.41
N ALA A 15 17.87 16.19 17.97
CA ALA A 15 18.43 16.86 19.14
C ALA A 15 18.47 15.93 20.37
N PHE A 16 17.37 15.21 20.65
CA PHE A 16 17.34 14.22 21.71
C PHE A 16 18.32 13.07 21.48
N ALA A 17 18.42 12.57 20.23
CA ALA A 17 19.40 11.55 19.88
C ALA A 17 20.84 12.01 20.14
N MET A 18 21.18 13.24 19.76
CA MET A 18 22.52 13.79 20.02
C MET A 18 22.80 13.91 21.54
N ARG A 19 21.79 14.29 22.31
CA ARG A 19 21.91 14.36 23.77
C ARG A 19 22.15 12.98 24.39
N GLU A 20 21.38 11.98 24.00
CA GLU A 20 21.51 10.60 24.52
C GLU A 20 22.82 9.94 24.09
N LEU A 21 23.30 10.21 22.86
CA LEU A 21 24.60 9.73 22.37
C LEU A 21 25.79 10.45 22.96
N GLY A 22 25.58 11.57 23.65
CA GLY A 22 26.63 12.33 24.32
C GLY A 22 27.66 12.99 23.39
N PHE A 23 27.30 13.26 22.13
CA PHE A 23 28.18 13.94 21.20
C PHE A 23 28.41 15.39 21.59
N LYS A 24 29.68 15.81 21.54
CA LYS A 24 30.10 17.15 21.95
C LYS A 24 30.18 18.13 20.78
N ARG A 25 30.61 17.66 19.61
CA ARG A 25 30.74 18.48 18.41
C ARG A 25 29.83 17.95 17.31
N VAL A 26 28.84 18.76 16.91
CA VAL A 26 27.84 18.36 15.92
C VAL A 26 27.71 19.43 14.84
N LEU A 27 27.72 18.99 13.58
CA LEU A 27 27.38 19.83 12.43
C LEU A 27 26.00 19.44 11.90
N PHE A 28 25.10 20.42 11.84
CA PHE A 28 23.76 20.23 11.26
C PHE A 28 23.67 20.97 9.93
N LEU A 29 23.49 20.22 8.85
CA LEU A 29 23.44 20.75 7.49
C LEU A 29 22.01 20.75 6.96
N VAL A 30 21.60 21.92 6.46
CA VAL A 30 20.29 22.14 5.84
C VAL A 30 20.45 22.69 4.44
N HIS A 31 19.37 22.64 3.68
CA HIS A 31 19.35 23.20 2.33
C HIS A 31 19.17 24.74 2.31
N ARG A 32 18.57 25.34 3.34
CA ARG A 32 18.24 26.78 3.39
C ARG A 32 18.65 27.42 4.72
N GLY A 33 19.13 28.67 4.65
CA GLY A 33 19.63 29.42 5.84
C GLY A 33 18.58 29.65 6.92
N GLN A 34 17.31 29.82 6.54
CA GLN A 34 16.22 29.94 7.50
C GLN A 34 16.05 28.67 8.33
N LEU A 35 16.11 27.49 7.70
CA LEU A 35 16.05 26.22 8.41
C LEU A 35 17.19 26.05 9.40
N ALA A 36 18.40 26.54 9.07
CA ALA A 36 19.53 26.56 10.01
C ALA A 36 19.18 27.34 11.28
N ARG A 37 18.63 28.55 11.14
CA ARG A 37 18.21 29.38 12.30
C ARG A 37 17.08 28.72 13.11
N GLN A 38 16.07 28.15 12.47
CA GLN A 38 14.98 27.46 13.16
C GLN A 38 15.47 26.21 13.90
N THR A 39 16.33 25.42 13.24
CA THR A 39 16.92 24.23 13.83
C THR A 39 17.78 24.58 15.06
N LYS A 40 18.61 25.62 14.97
CA LYS A 40 19.38 26.16 16.08
C LYS A 40 18.46 26.47 17.27
N LYS A 41 17.38 27.24 17.07
CA LYS A 41 16.40 27.56 18.11
C LYS A 41 15.76 26.32 18.74
N SER A 42 15.49 25.29 17.96
CA SER A 42 14.93 24.04 18.45
C SER A 42 15.93 23.28 19.33
N TYR A 43 17.20 23.25 18.93
CA TYR A 43 18.27 22.65 19.71
C TYR A 43 18.56 23.43 21.01
N GLU A 44 18.53 24.75 20.96
CA GLU A 44 18.66 25.61 22.16
C GLU A 44 17.61 25.30 23.21
N LYS A 45 16.38 24.95 22.82
CA LYS A 45 15.32 24.51 23.73
C LYS A 45 15.60 23.17 24.40
N VAL A 46 16.26 22.23 23.67
CA VAL A 46 16.58 20.88 24.19
C VAL A 46 17.79 20.88 25.07
N PHE A 47 18.81 21.65 24.71
CA PHE A 47 20.11 21.66 25.40
C PHE A 47 20.26 22.79 26.41
N ALA A 48 19.34 23.75 26.40
CA ALA A 48 19.43 24.98 27.19
C ALA A 48 20.78 25.70 26.92
N LYS A 49 21.64 25.87 27.92
CA LYS A 49 22.96 26.52 27.82
C LYS A 49 24.12 25.52 27.93
N SER A 50 23.84 24.22 27.75
CA SER A 50 24.88 23.18 27.96
C SER A 50 25.97 23.16 26.88
N PHE A 51 25.66 23.66 25.69
CA PHE A 51 26.59 23.74 24.55
C PHE A 51 26.48 25.09 23.86
N SER A 52 27.60 25.55 23.31
CA SER A 52 27.60 26.71 22.41
C SER A 52 27.00 26.35 21.04
N MET A 53 26.14 27.22 20.51
CA MET A 53 25.45 26.98 19.23
C MET A 53 25.69 28.13 18.27
N GLY A 54 26.30 27.83 17.12
CA GLY A 54 26.70 28.79 16.11
C GLY A 54 26.03 28.61 14.75
N LEU A 55 25.97 29.70 14.00
CA LEU A 55 25.56 29.73 12.59
C LEU A 55 26.74 29.98 11.69
N VAL A 56 26.76 29.26 10.54
CA VAL A 56 27.75 29.51 9.48
C VAL A 56 27.01 29.72 8.15
N GLY A 57 27.18 30.92 7.57
CA GLY A 57 26.50 31.33 6.37
C GLY A 57 25.51 32.49 6.58
N ALA A 58 25.02 33.10 5.50
CA ALA A 58 24.12 34.25 5.54
C ALA A 58 24.63 35.41 6.42
N GLY A 59 25.97 35.67 6.38
CA GLY A 59 26.63 36.72 7.16
C GLY A 59 27.11 36.29 8.55
N TYR A 60 26.88 35.05 8.99
CA TYR A 60 27.36 34.51 10.25
C TYR A 60 28.61 33.67 10.05
N HIS A 61 29.59 33.77 10.99
CA HIS A 61 30.90 33.11 10.94
C HIS A 61 31.27 32.47 12.29
N GLU A 62 30.33 31.80 12.95
CA GLU A 62 30.50 31.24 14.30
C GLU A 62 31.06 29.80 14.21
N TYR A 63 32.31 29.64 13.72
CA TYR A 63 32.95 28.35 13.42
C TYR A 63 33.32 27.53 14.67
N ASP A 64 33.56 28.18 15.81
CA ASP A 64 34.10 27.52 17.02
C ASP A 64 33.06 26.95 17.93
N ALA A 65 31.78 27.13 17.61
CA ALA A 65 30.67 26.60 18.42
C ALA A 65 30.70 25.07 18.48
N ASP A 66 30.20 24.50 19.60
CA ASP A 66 30.08 23.06 19.79
C ASP A 66 29.08 22.44 18.79
N TYR A 67 27.94 23.10 18.60
CA TYR A 67 26.92 22.73 17.63
C TYR A 67 26.86 23.81 16.54
N VAL A 68 27.19 23.44 15.32
CA VAL A 68 27.21 24.36 14.18
C VAL A 68 26.04 24.04 13.26
N PHE A 69 25.29 25.07 12.89
CA PHE A 69 24.19 24.99 11.93
C PHE A 69 24.56 25.76 10.68
N ALA A 70 24.56 25.08 9.53
CA ALA A 70 25.02 25.67 8.30
C ALA A 70 24.18 25.22 7.08
N THR A 71 24.27 25.97 5.98
CA THR A 71 23.76 25.46 4.70
C THR A 71 24.85 24.70 3.96
N VAL A 72 24.43 23.68 3.20
CA VAL A 72 25.38 22.93 2.36
C VAL A 72 26.05 23.82 1.33
N GLN A 73 25.30 24.79 0.75
CA GLN A 73 25.82 25.73 -0.22
C GLN A 73 26.94 26.61 0.36
N THR A 74 26.83 26.99 1.61
CA THR A 74 27.88 27.72 2.32
C THR A 74 29.09 26.85 2.53
N LEU A 75 28.93 25.66 3.14
CA LEU A 75 30.05 24.78 3.43
C LEU A 75 30.70 24.14 2.19
N ASN A 76 30.01 24.10 1.05
CA ASN A 76 30.61 23.66 -0.22
C ASN A 76 31.72 24.61 -0.75
N ARG A 77 31.82 25.85 -0.23
CA ARG A 77 32.88 26.79 -0.58
C ARG A 77 34.11 26.51 0.26
N ASP A 78 35.29 26.49 -0.38
CA ASP A 78 36.55 26.15 0.29
C ASP A 78 36.90 27.11 1.44
N GLU A 79 36.52 28.38 1.34
CA GLU A 79 36.73 29.39 2.38
C GLU A 79 36.05 29.05 3.72
N HIS A 80 34.91 28.29 3.68
CA HIS A 80 34.21 27.86 4.87
C HIS A 80 34.55 26.40 5.25
N LEU A 81 34.69 25.51 4.24
CA LEU A 81 34.95 24.10 4.45
C LEU A 81 36.33 23.87 5.09
N LEU A 82 37.36 24.57 4.64
CA LEU A 82 38.74 24.44 5.11
C LEU A 82 38.97 25.06 6.50
N GLN A 83 38.01 25.77 7.06
CA GLN A 83 38.07 26.19 8.46
C GLN A 83 38.00 25.01 9.43
N TYR A 84 37.49 23.86 8.97
CA TYR A 84 37.34 22.68 9.76
C TYR A 84 38.32 21.59 9.38
N LYS A 85 38.90 20.92 10.39
CA LYS A 85 39.63 19.66 10.19
C LYS A 85 38.65 18.56 9.79
N LYS A 86 39.17 17.51 9.17
CA LYS A 86 38.33 16.35 8.73
C LYS A 86 37.56 15.68 9.86
N ASP A 87 38.13 15.64 11.04
CA ASP A 87 37.62 15.03 12.28
C ASP A 87 37.01 16.05 13.25
N ALA A 88 36.67 17.26 12.77
CA ALA A 88 36.18 18.34 13.64
C ALA A 88 34.84 18.05 14.35
N PHE A 89 34.03 17.13 13.82
CA PHE A 89 32.72 16.83 14.35
C PHE A 89 32.58 15.35 14.72
N ASP A 90 31.93 15.08 15.85
CA ASP A 90 31.56 13.72 16.25
C ASP A 90 30.42 13.19 15.38
N CYS A 91 29.44 14.04 15.09
CA CYS A 91 28.30 13.71 14.21
C CYS A 91 28.02 14.82 13.21
N ILE A 92 27.66 14.41 12.00
CA ILE A 92 27.14 15.33 10.97
C ILE A 92 25.74 14.89 10.60
N ILE A 93 24.77 15.80 10.74
CA ILE A 93 23.37 15.59 10.44
C ILE A 93 23.02 16.27 9.13
N LEU A 94 22.41 15.53 8.22
CA LEU A 94 21.96 16.02 6.93
C LEU A 94 20.43 16.01 6.91
N ASP A 95 19.82 17.19 6.92
CA ASP A 95 18.36 17.31 6.72
C ASP A 95 18.03 17.26 5.24
N GLU A 96 16.83 16.77 4.93
CA GLU A 96 16.39 16.43 3.57
C GLU A 96 17.44 15.63 2.79
N ALA A 97 17.87 14.53 3.41
CA ALA A 97 18.98 13.70 2.93
C ALA A 97 18.79 13.13 1.51
N HIS A 98 17.58 13.21 0.92
CA HIS A 98 17.35 12.85 -0.47
C HIS A 98 18.11 13.76 -1.48
N HIS A 99 18.61 14.93 -1.05
CA HIS A 99 19.50 15.79 -1.85
C HIS A 99 20.99 15.39 -1.77
N VAL A 100 21.35 14.49 -0.88
CA VAL A 100 22.77 14.09 -0.66
C VAL A 100 23.46 13.54 -1.92
N PRO A 101 22.78 12.91 -2.89
CA PRO A 101 23.39 12.53 -4.16
C PRO A 101 24.00 13.69 -4.97
N ALA A 102 23.58 14.94 -4.74
CA ALA A 102 24.10 16.11 -5.45
C ALA A 102 25.59 16.37 -5.13
N ASP A 103 26.34 16.86 -6.12
CA ASP A 103 27.79 17.09 -6.02
C ASP A 103 28.18 18.01 -4.85
N THR A 104 27.34 18.98 -4.52
CA THR A 104 27.57 19.90 -3.39
C THR A 104 27.63 19.17 -2.05
N TYR A 105 26.75 18.21 -1.82
CA TYR A 105 26.76 17.36 -0.62
C TYR A 105 27.93 16.39 -0.64
N GLN A 106 28.22 15.80 -1.79
CA GLN A 106 29.30 14.84 -1.96
C GLN A 106 30.67 15.45 -1.66
N LYS A 107 30.90 16.73 -2.02
CA LYS A 107 32.13 17.43 -1.67
C LYS A 107 32.27 17.56 -0.15
N VAL A 108 31.26 17.98 0.55
CA VAL A 108 31.24 18.12 2.01
C VAL A 108 31.45 16.77 2.68
N MET A 109 30.76 15.72 2.22
CA MET A 109 30.89 14.37 2.77
C MET A 109 32.29 13.78 2.58
N LYS A 110 32.96 14.05 1.47
CA LYS A 110 34.34 13.61 1.22
C LYS A 110 35.38 14.33 2.09
N HIS A 111 35.04 15.51 2.55
CA HIS A 111 35.96 16.28 3.41
C HIS A 111 35.96 15.74 4.85
N PHE A 112 34.80 15.47 5.42
CA PHE A 112 34.67 15.12 6.84
C PHE A 112 34.70 13.61 7.08
N THR A 113 35.23 13.25 8.27
CA THR A 113 35.27 11.86 8.79
C THR A 113 34.66 11.79 10.19
N PRO A 114 33.35 12.07 10.37
CA PRO A 114 32.72 12.00 11.68
C PRO A 114 32.57 10.55 12.15
N LYS A 115 32.30 10.36 13.45
CA LYS A 115 31.95 9.05 14.01
C LYS A 115 30.57 8.56 13.51
N LEU A 116 29.66 9.51 13.24
CA LEU A 116 28.31 9.22 12.77
C LEU A 116 27.87 10.22 11.68
N TRP A 117 27.39 9.69 10.56
CA TRP A 117 26.55 10.40 9.60
C TRP A 117 25.09 10.09 9.87
N LEU A 118 24.27 11.12 10.08
CA LEU A 118 22.82 10.97 10.29
C LEU A 118 22.06 11.71 9.18
N GLY A 119 21.44 10.98 8.26
CA GLY A 119 20.55 11.55 7.25
C GLY A 119 19.08 11.50 7.71
N MET A 120 18.35 12.58 7.52
CA MET A 120 16.92 12.66 7.78
C MET A 120 16.18 13.06 6.51
N THR A 121 15.15 12.33 6.14
CA THR A 121 14.32 12.66 4.96
C THR A 121 12.92 12.10 5.11
N ALA A 122 11.96 12.75 4.46
CA ALA A 122 10.61 12.22 4.30
C ALA A 122 10.46 11.35 3.04
N THR A 123 11.41 11.43 2.10
CA THR A 123 11.34 10.83 0.76
C THR A 123 12.69 10.24 0.35
N PRO A 124 13.10 9.14 0.99
CA PRO A 124 14.41 8.53 0.71
C PRO A 124 14.50 7.95 -0.70
N ASP A 125 13.38 7.61 -1.33
CA ASP A 125 13.31 7.00 -2.66
C ASP A 125 13.38 8.02 -3.81
N LYS A 126 13.33 9.32 -3.48
CA LYS A 126 13.45 10.38 -4.47
C LYS A 126 14.92 10.50 -4.93
N ARG A 127 15.13 10.43 -6.23
CA ARG A 127 16.44 10.64 -6.85
C ARG A 127 16.44 11.93 -7.65
N ASP A 128 17.44 12.77 -7.44
CA ASP A 128 17.55 14.04 -8.15
C ASP A 128 18.21 13.87 -9.53
N ASP A 129 19.11 12.90 -9.72
CA ASP A 129 19.94 12.77 -10.92
C ASP A 129 19.83 11.41 -11.66
N ASN A 130 19.11 10.44 -11.14
CA ASN A 130 18.97 9.08 -11.69
C ASN A 130 20.31 8.34 -11.97
N ILE A 131 21.42 8.77 -11.36
CA ILE A 131 22.73 8.13 -11.51
C ILE A 131 22.79 6.89 -10.64
N GLU A 132 23.09 5.74 -11.24
CA GLU A 132 23.31 4.47 -10.53
C GLU A 132 24.49 4.62 -9.55
N GLY A 133 24.36 4.12 -8.32
CA GLY A 133 25.36 4.26 -7.27
C GLY A 133 25.28 5.54 -6.44
N ARG A 134 24.35 6.45 -6.74
CA ARG A 134 24.11 7.68 -5.98
C ARG A 134 22.72 7.72 -5.39
N ASN A 135 22.36 6.73 -4.59
CA ASN A 135 21.10 6.77 -3.83
C ASN A 135 21.36 7.01 -2.33
N VAL A 136 20.37 7.56 -1.64
CA VAL A 136 20.47 7.91 -0.21
C VAL A 136 20.81 6.69 0.64
N TYR A 137 20.22 5.55 0.36
CA TYR A 137 20.48 4.33 1.13
C TYR A 137 21.93 3.88 1.02
N GLU A 138 22.50 3.89 -0.19
CA GLU A 138 23.90 3.55 -0.42
C GLU A 138 24.85 4.49 0.33
N LEU A 139 24.59 5.80 0.26
CA LEU A 139 25.41 6.83 0.94
C LEU A 139 25.41 6.71 2.47
N PHE A 140 24.39 6.07 3.04
CA PHE A 140 24.29 5.76 4.48
C PHE A 140 24.45 4.25 4.77
N ASN A 141 25.16 3.50 3.89
CA ASN A 141 25.47 2.09 4.05
C ASN A 141 24.22 1.22 4.31
N HIS A 142 23.08 1.57 3.71
CA HIS A 142 21.78 0.90 3.85
C HIS A 142 21.29 0.75 5.31
N GLN A 143 21.79 1.60 6.21
CA GLN A 143 21.40 1.58 7.62
C GLN A 143 20.20 2.51 7.85
N ILE A 144 19.04 1.94 8.19
CA ILE A 144 17.84 2.65 8.58
C ILE A 144 17.74 2.58 10.11
N ALA A 145 17.90 3.71 10.77
CA ALA A 145 17.78 3.78 12.24
C ALA A 145 16.31 3.78 12.67
N TYR A 146 15.45 4.48 11.94
CA TYR A 146 14.03 4.57 12.25
C TYR A 146 13.22 4.98 11.02
N GLU A 147 12.07 4.36 10.81
CA GLU A 147 11.09 4.72 9.79
C GLU A 147 9.71 4.85 10.43
N ILE A 148 9.03 5.97 10.22
CA ILE A 148 7.65 6.17 10.66
C ILE A 148 6.76 6.51 9.45
N ARG A 149 5.65 5.83 9.31
CA ARG A 149 4.66 6.02 8.25
C ARG A 149 3.50 6.89 8.72
N LEU A 150 2.68 7.38 7.77
CA LEU A 150 1.57 8.28 8.07
C LEU A 150 0.62 7.69 9.12
N GLN A 151 0.19 6.44 8.94
CA GLN A 151 -0.72 5.75 9.87
C GLN A 151 -0.13 5.65 11.26
N GLN A 152 1.12 5.17 11.38
CA GLN A 152 1.82 5.08 12.65
C GLN A 152 1.99 6.45 13.31
N ALA A 153 2.33 7.49 12.53
CA ALA A 153 2.46 8.84 13.06
C ALA A 153 1.12 9.39 13.60
N MET A 154 -0.01 8.97 13.02
CA MET A 154 -1.34 9.28 13.53
C MET A 154 -1.68 8.49 14.79
N GLU A 155 -1.40 7.17 14.82
CA GLU A 155 -1.61 6.32 16.00
C GLU A 155 -0.83 6.84 17.21
N GLU A 156 0.41 7.27 17.00
CA GLU A 156 1.27 7.86 18.03
C GLU A 156 0.92 9.33 18.33
N ASN A 157 -0.15 9.88 17.74
CA ASN A 157 -0.61 11.25 17.94
C ASN A 157 0.49 12.30 17.68
N LEU A 158 1.37 12.06 16.70
CA LEU A 158 2.44 12.99 16.33
C LEU A 158 1.97 14.08 15.38
N LEU A 159 0.82 13.89 14.72
CA LEU A 159 0.26 14.78 13.71
C LEU A 159 -0.99 15.48 14.23
N CYS A 160 -1.31 16.64 13.62
CA CYS A 160 -2.58 17.31 13.78
C CYS A 160 -3.70 16.47 13.17
N THR A 161 -4.85 16.44 13.80
CA THR A 161 -6.08 15.87 13.22
C THR A 161 -6.37 16.49 11.87
N PHE A 162 -6.87 15.69 10.92
CA PHE A 162 -7.27 16.23 9.62
C PHE A 162 -8.60 15.66 9.16
N HIS A 163 -9.30 16.46 8.35
CA HIS A 163 -10.50 16.08 7.64
C HIS A 163 -10.25 16.19 6.14
N TYR A 164 -10.20 15.04 5.48
CA TYR A 164 -9.97 14.95 4.03
C TYR A 164 -11.30 14.80 3.31
N PHE A 165 -11.51 15.64 2.31
CA PHE A 165 -12.68 15.64 1.44
C PHE A 165 -12.25 15.53 -0.02
N GLY A 166 -12.52 14.37 -0.64
CA GLY A 166 -12.42 14.19 -2.08
C GLY A 166 -13.66 14.75 -2.75
N ILE A 167 -13.50 15.85 -3.47
CA ILE A 167 -14.58 16.66 -4.07
C ILE A 167 -14.50 16.53 -5.57
N THR A 168 -15.64 16.37 -6.24
CA THR A 168 -15.70 16.39 -7.69
C THR A 168 -15.29 17.76 -8.25
N ASP A 169 -14.24 17.80 -9.06
CA ASP A 169 -13.92 18.99 -9.87
C ASP A 169 -14.96 19.15 -10.99
N LEU A 170 -15.20 20.40 -11.41
CA LEU A 170 -16.13 20.68 -12.52
C LEU A 170 -15.69 19.90 -13.77
N GLU A 171 -16.63 19.21 -14.41
CA GLU A 171 -16.34 18.45 -15.62
C GLU A 171 -16.01 19.38 -16.78
N ILE A 172 -14.85 19.15 -17.37
CA ILE A 172 -14.52 19.73 -18.67
C ILE A 172 -15.24 18.90 -19.71
N ILE A 173 -16.39 19.39 -20.18
CA ILE A 173 -17.17 18.78 -21.24
C ILE A 173 -16.32 18.90 -22.52
N GLY A 174 -15.72 17.81 -22.99
CA GLY A 174 -15.11 17.78 -24.33
C GLY A 174 -13.87 16.91 -24.55
N ASP A 175 -13.25 16.28 -23.57
CA ASP A 175 -12.09 15.44 -23.88
C ASP A 175 -12.11 14.06 -23.22
N GLU A 176 -12.57 13.07 -23.97
CA GLU A 176 -12.49 11.64 -23.61
C GLU A 176 -11.04 11.11 -23.60
N ARG A 177 -10.02 11.89 -24.00
CA ARG A 177 -8.64 11.45 -24.20
C ARG A 177 -7.61 11.93 -23.17
N GLY A 178 -8.01 12.71 -22.16
CA GLY A 178 -7.20 12.93 -20.95
C GLY A 178 -5.87 13.70 -21.08
N ASN A 179 -5.54 14.30 -22.22
CA ASN A 179 -4.21 14.89 -22.47
C ASN A 179 -4.17 16.39 -22.79
N GLY A 180 -5.28 17.11 -22.73
CA GLY A 180 -5.32 18.53 -23.04
C GLY A 180 -6.24 19.29 -22.12
N ARG A 181 -5.74 19.78 -20.97
CA ARG A 181 -6.49 20.72 -20.15
C ARG A 181 -6.53 22.05 -20.84
N ASP A 182 -7.72 22.48 -21.23
CA ASP A 182 -7.92 23.85 -21.67
C ASP A 182 -7.69 24.78 -20.46
N PHE A 183 -6.65 25.61 -20.53
CA PHE A 183 -6.28 26.60 -19.52
C PHE A 183 -7.48 27.49 -19.16
N THR A 184 -8.30 27.83 -20.15
CA THR A 184 -9.49 28.67 -19.98
C THR A 184 -10.50 28.02 -19.02
N MET A 185 -10.64 26.70 -19.07
CA MET A 185 -11.54 25.96 -18.18
C MET A 185 -10.98 25.85 -16.76
N LEU A 186 -9.66 25.60 -16.63
CA LEU A 186 -9.00 25.52 -15.32
C LEU A 186 -9.04 26.82 -14.53
N THR A 187 -9.19 27.95 -15.21
CA THR A 187 -9.24 29.29 -14.61
C THR A 187 -10.59 29.96 -14.79
N SER A 188 -11.64 29.21 -15.17
CA SER A 188 -12.99 29.78 -15.37
C SER A 188 -13.56 30.35 -14.08
N ASP A 189 -14.41 31.35 -14.21
CA ASP A 189 -15.06 31.99 -13.06
C ASP A 189 -16.00 31.05 -12.32
N GLU A 190 -16.60 30.09 -13.04
CA GLU A 190 -17.43 29.04 -12.45
C GLU A 190 -16.58 28.14 -11.56
N ARG A 191 -15.38 27.74 -12.02
CA ARG A 191 -14.47 26.91 -11.22
C ARG A 191 -13.94 27.67 -10.00
N VAL A 192 -13.59 28.93 -10.16
CA VAL A 192 -13.19 29.80 -9.03
C VAL A 192 -14.29 29.87 -7.97
N LYS A 193 -15.53 30.12 -8.38
CA LYS A 193 -16.69 30.13 -7.46
C LYS A 193 -16.89 28.78 -6.80
N HIS A 194 -16.75 27.68 -7.56
CA HIS A 194 -16.89 26.34 -7.02
C HIS A 194 -15.82 26.07 -5.94
N ILE A 195 -14.55 26.40 -6.19
CA ILE A 195 -13.46 26.23 -5.22
C ILE A 195 -13.74 27.06 -3.96
N ILE A 196 -14.11 28.31 -4.11
CA ILE A 196 -14.41 29.19 -2.98
C ILE A 196 -15.60 28.68 -2.15
N ASN A 197 -16.68 28.28 -2.81
CA ASN A 197 -17.86 27.74 -2.12
C ASN A 197 -17.53 26.44 -1.34
N GLN A 198 -16.73 25.56 -1.91
CA GLN A 198 -16.31 24.35 -1.21
C GLN A 198 -15.36 24.66 -0.05
N ALA A 199 -14.44 25.60 -0.23
CA ALA A 199 -13.53 26.03 0.83
C ALA A 199 -14.26 26.65 2.02
N ASP A 200 -15.28 27.46 1.75
CA ASP A 200 -16.15 28.08 2.76
C ASP A 200 -17.06 27.05 3.45
N TYR A 201 -17.67 26.14 2.67
CA TYR A 201 -18.59 25.12 3.18
C TYR A 201 -17.91 24.14 4.15
N TYR A 202 -16.71 23.66 3.81
CA TYR A 202 -15.97 22.75 4.69
C TYR A 202 -15.20 23.48 5.78
N GLY A 203 -14.95 24.78 5.64
CA GLY A 203 -14.36 25.66 6.64
C GLY A 203 -12.90 25.33 6.98
N TYR A 204 -12.49 25.76 8.16
CA TYR A 204 -11.13 25.61 8.69
C TYR A 204 -11.15 25.70 10.23
N SER A 205 -10.06 25.29 10.89
CA SER A 205 -9.89 25.47 12.33
C SER A 205 -9.23 26.80 12.66
N GLY A 206 -9.72 27.47 13.71
CA GLY A 206 -9.22 28.79 14.15
C GLY A 206 -9.99 29.98 13.56
N ASP A 207 -9.52 31.20 13.83
CA ASP A 207 -10.26 32.42 13.59
C ASP A 207 -10.20 32.90 12.13
N LYS A 208 -9.18 32.48 11.37
CA LYS A 208 -9.03 32.85 9.95
C LYS A 208 -8.44 31.69 9.15
N VAL A 209 -8.73 31.71 7.86
CA VAL A 209 -8.09 30.76 6.94
C VAL A 209 -6.59 31.09 6.75
N LYS A 210 -5.76 30.07 6.83
CA LYS A 210 -4.33 30.08 6.52
C LYS A 210 -4.09 28.91 5.55
N GLY A 211 -4.34 29.19 4.26
CA GLY A 211 -4.51 28.13 3.27
C GLY A 211 -3.35 27.99 2.29
N LEU A 212 -3.13 26.77 1.81
CA LEU A 212 -2.25 26.46 0.68
C LEU A 212 -3.08 25.88 -0.46
N ILE A 213 -2.85 26.36 -1.68
CA ILE A 213 -3.52 25.86 -2.90
C ILE A 213 -2.48 25.34 -3.89
N PHE A 214 -2.53 24.05 -4.20
CA PHE A 214 -1.62 23.40 -5.14
C PHE A 214 -2.23 23.31 -6.54
N CYS A 215 -1.59 23.98 -7.52
CA CYS A 215 -2.02 24.05 -8.90
C CYS A 215 -1.19 23.16 -9.84
N SER A 216 -1.68 22.92 -11.06
CA SER A 216 -1.02 22.10 -12.07
C SER A 216 0.09 22.86 -12.81
N SER A 217 -0.03 24.18 -12.95
CA SER A 217 0.92 25.02 -13.66
C SER A 217 1.07 26.41 -13.03
N ILE A 218 2.22 27.06 -13.33
CA ILE A 218 2.50 28.42 -12.84
C ILE A 218 1.43 29.41 -13.33
N LYS A 219 1.07 29.33 -14.61
CA LYS A 219 0.04 30.22 -15.17
C LYS A 219 -1.32 30.05 -14.50
N GLU A 220 -1.72 28.79 -14.19
CA GLU A 220 -2.96 28.52 -13.45
C GLU A 220 -2.89 29.14 -12.05
N SER A 221 -1.77 29.01 -11.34
CA SER A 221 -1.61 29.56 -9.99
C SER A 221 -1.68 31.08 -9.95
N GLU A 222 -1.08 31.76 -10.92
CA GLU A 222 -1.07 33.23 -11.04
C GLU A 222 -2.48 33.76 -11.38
N GLU A 223 -3.15 33.15 -12.34
CA GLU A 223 -4.50 33.56 -12.77
C GLU A 223 -5.53 33.34 -11.66
N LEU A 224 -5.50 32.17 -11.00
CA LEU A 224 -6.40 31.87 -9.88
C LEU A 224 -6.17 32.82 -8.69
N ALA A 225 -4.90 33.10 -8.34
CA ALA A 225 -4.59 34.06 -7.29
C ALA A 225 -5.11 35.44 -7.62
N SER A 226 -4.96 35.90 -8.87
CA SER A 226 -5.52 37.17 -9.34
C SER A 226 -7.05 37.22 -9.20
N LYS A 227 -7.75 36.16 -9.66
CA LYS A 227 -9.21 36.08 -9.58
C LYS A 227 -9.74 36.04 -8.15
N PHE A 228 -9.04 35.31 -7.25
CA PHE A 228 -9.38 35.35 -5.82
C PHE A 228 -9.27 36.75 -5.24
N ASN A 229 -8.20 37.48 -5.56
CA ASN A 229 -8.00 38.86 -5.10
C ASN A 229 -9.10 39.85 -5.59
N HIS A 230 -9.85 39.49 -6.63
CA HIS A 230 -11.00 40.27 -7.10
C HIS A 230 -12.33 39.80 -6.52
N THR A 231 -12.36 38.65 -5.83
CA THR A 231 -13.55 38.01 -5.28
C THR A 231 -13.69 38.34 -3.77
N ILE A 232 -14.92 38.51 -3.31
CA ILE A 232 -15.21 38.69 -1.88
C ILE A 232 -15.13 37.35 -1.16
N ASN A 233 -14.39 37.31 -0.06
CA ASN A 233 -14.33 36.17 0.83
C ASN A 233 -15.66 36.07 1.62
N PRO A 234 -16.43 35.00 1.48
CA PRO A 234 -17.74 34.85 2.14
C PRO A 234 -17.67 34.95 3.66
N SER A 235 -16.60 34.37 4.26
CA SER A 235 -16.43 34.33 5.72
C SER A 235 -16.10 35.71 6.33
N THR A 236 -15.43 36.61 5.58
CA THR A 236 -14.91 37.88 6.13
C THR A 236 -15.59 39.12 5.55
N GLY A 237 -16.30 38.99 4.41
CA GLY A 237 -16.91 40.09 3.68
C GLY A 237 -15.92 41.03 2.97
N ARG A 238 -14.61 40.80 3.04
CA ARG A 238 -13.56 41.52 2.31
C ARG A 238 -13.07 40.73 1.11
N LYS A 239 -12.33 41.39 0.21
CA LYS A 239 -11.64 40.66 -0.86
C LYS A 239 -10.58 39.67 -0.28
N PHE A 240 -10.38 38.54 -0.96
CA PHE A 240 -9.29 37.66 -0.61
C PHE A 240 -7.94 38.37 -0.77
N ARG A 241 -6.99 37.99 0.06
CA ARG A 241 -5.59 38.40 0.00
C ARG A 241 -4.74 37.17 -0.31
N THR A 242 -4.31 37.04 -1.54
CA THR A 242 -3.59 35.85 -2.02
C THR A 242 -2.37 36.24 -2.82
N ILE A 243 -1.42 35.31 -2.90
CA ILE A 243 -0.20 35.40 -3.73
C ILE A 243 0.09 34.07 -4.40
N ALA A 244 0.59 34.11 -5.63
CA ALA A 244 1.16 32.94 -6.29
C ALA A 244 2.67 32.91 -6.10
N LEU A 245 3.21 31.80 -5.62
CA LEU A 245 4.64 31.56 -5.49
C LEU A 245 5.09 30.48 -6.46
N ASN A 246 6.14 30.75 -7.22
CA ASN A 246 6.75 29.82 -8.16
C ASN A 246 8.27 29.68 -7.93
N GLY A 247 8.95 28.86 -8.73
CA GLY A 247 10.37 28.57 -8.60
C GLY A 247 11.30 29.76 -8.73
N SER A 248 10.85 30.86 -9.39
CA SER A 248 11.63 32.09 -9.59
C SER A 248 11.58 33.04 -8.39
N ALA A 249 10.64 32.86 -7.45
CA ALA A 249 10.53 33.71 -6.26
C ALA A 249 11.80 33.61 -5.40
N SER A 250 12.33 34.75 -4.98
CA SER A 250 13.50 34.85 -4.10
C SER A 250 13.19 34.27 -2.71
N GLU A 251 14.22 33.92 -1.94
CA GLU A 251 14.05 33.44 -0.57
C GLU A 251 13.37 34.49 0.33
N GLN A 252 13.64 35.77 0.10
CA GLN A 252 13.03 36.87 0.85
C GLN A 252 11.54 37.00 0.54
N GLU A 253 11.14 36.94 -0.73
CA GLU A 253 9.72 36.98 -1.13
C GLU A 253 8.94 35.80 -0.55
N ARG A 254 9.51 34.59 -0.58
CA ARG A 254 8.89 33.40 0.02
C ARG A 254 8.70 33.58 1.53
N GLN A 255 9.75 34.04 2.21
CA GLN A 255 9.70 34.27 3.65
C GLN A 255 8.65 35.31 4.03
N ALA A 256 8.59 36.43 3.32
CA ALA A 256 7.58 37.46 3.55
C ALA A 256 6.16 36.92 3.34
N ALA A 257 5.94 36.10 2.30
CA ALA A 257 4.63 35.46 2.07
C ALA A 257 4.26 34.49 3.19
N PHE A 258 5.21 33.70 3.72
CA PHE A 258 4.94 32.77 4.81
C PHE A 258 4.65 33.50 6.12
N GLU A 259 5.36 34.55 6.43
CA GLU A 259 5.11 35.40 7.61
C GLU A 259 3.72 36.03 7.53
N ARG A 260 3.35 36.54 6.36
CA ARG A 260 2.01 37.09 6.11
C ARG A 260 0.90 36.02 6.19
N LEU A 261 1.13 34.79 5.77
CA LEU A 261 0.14 33.73 5.93
C LEU A 261 -0.02 33.32 7.40
N ALA A 262 1.07 33.25 8.15
CA ALA A 262 1.05 32.93 9.58
C ALA A 262 0.45 34.04 10.44
N MET A 263 0.51 35.29 9.98
CA MET A 263 0.04 36.50 10.68
C MET A 263 -1.47 36.45 10.95
N ASN A 264 -1.91 36.96 12.10
CA ASN A 264 -3.32 37.17 12.42
C ASN A 264 -3.78 38.57 11.99
N GLU A 265 -5.11 38.81 11.90
CA GLU A 265 -5.66 40.11 11.50
C GLU A 265 -5.27 41.24 12.47
N GLU A 266 -5.08 40.91 13.75
CA GLU A 266 -4.69 41.90 14.79
C GLU A 266 -3.26 42.41 14.59
N ASP A 267 -2.40 41.64 13.91
CA ASP A 267 -1.02 42.02 13.64
C ASP A 267 -0.84 42.81 12.34
N ALA A 268 -1.95 43.09 11.61
CA ALA A 268 -1.93 43.79 10.34
C ALA A 268 -1.46 45.24 10.49
N THR A 269 -0.61 45.68 9.55
CA THR A 269 -0.18 47.09 9.42
C THR A 269 -0.53 47.59 8.02
N SER A 270 -0.46 48.94 7.81
CA SER A 270 -0.74 49.52 6.48
C SER A 270 0.12 48.97 5.35
N ASP A 271 1.31 48.47 5.67
CA ASP A 271 2.30 48.01 4.70
C ASP A 271 2.46 46.48 4.69
N ASN A 272 1.84 45.78 5.64
CA ASN A 272 1.95 44.32 5.77
C ASN A 272 0.63 43.68 6.22
N GLU A 273 -0.16 43.25 5.26
CA GLU A 273 -1.45 42.62 5.50
C GLU A 273 -1.35 41.08 5.49
N PRO A 274 -2.10 40.38 6.36
CA PRO A 274 -2.13 38.93 6.39
C PRO A 274 -2.70 38.32 5.11
N LEU A 275 -2.17 37.21 4.67
CA LEU A 275 -2.68 36.44 3.53
C LEU A 275 -3.71 35.40 3.96
N ASP A 276 -4.68 35.12 3.07
CA ASP A 276 -5.64 34.02 3.21
C ASP A 276 -5.10 32.75 2.57
N TYR A 277 -4.52 32.83 1.35
CA TYR A 277 -3.99 31.71 0.62
C TYR A 277 -2.67 32.03 -0.08
N ILE A 278 -1.83 30.99 -0.18
CA ILE A 278 -0.68 30.96 -1.09
C ILE A 278 -0.97 29.90 -2.15
N PHE A 279 -0.95 30.31 -3.41
CA PHE A 279 -1.02 29.41 -4.57
C PHE A 279 0.38 28.93 -4.96
N SER A 280 0.54 27.66 -5.28
CA SER A 280 1.85 27.09 -5.66
C SER A 280 1.71 25.89 -6.56
N VAL A 281 2.78 25.58 -7.33
CA VAL A 281 2.87 24.37 -8.15
C VAL A 281 3.71 23.32 -7.44
N GLU A 282 4.98 23.58 -7.19
CA GLU A 282 5.92 22.60 -6.60
C GLU A 282 6.77 23.15 -5.46
N ILE A 283 6.91 24.47 -5.41
CA ILE A 283 7.83 25.14 -4.50
C ILE A 283 7.57 24.86 -3.02
N LEU A 284 6.35 24.56 -2.67
CA LEU A 284 5.92 24.24 -1.29
C LEU A 284 6.05 22.74 -0.95
N ASN A 285 6.52 21.91 -1.88
CA ASN A 285 6.73 20.48 -1.61
C ASN A 285 7.85 20.24 -0.60
N GLU A 286 8.83 21.16 -0.52
CA GLU A 286 10.03 21.00 0.32
C GLU A 286 10.39 22.29 1.05
N GLY A 287 10.95 22.19 2.26
CA GLY A 287 11.59 23.28 2.99
C GLY A 287 10.68 24.40 3.51
N VAL A 288 9.35 24.24 3.46
CA VAL A 288 8.39 25.18 4.01
C VAL A 288 7.88 24.70 5.35
N ASP A 289 8.00 25.53 6.38
CA ASP A 289 7.49 25.26 7.71
C ASP A 289 6.49 26.32 8.15
N ILE A 290 5.22 26.17 7.74
CA ILE A 290 4.14 27.00 8.22
C ILE A 290 3.22 26.09 9.03
N VAL A 291 3.45 26.04 10.33
CA VAL A 291 2.70 25.15 11.24
C VAL A 291 1.22 25.57 11.39
N GLU A 292 0.92 26.83 11.11
CA GLU A 292 -0.40 27.44 11.25
C GLU A 292 -1.35 27.07 10.11
N VAL A 293 -0.88 26.45 9.01
CA VAL A 293 -1.75 26.05 7.88
C VAL A 293 -2.91 25.20 8.37
N ASN A 294 -4.15 25.66 8.15
CA ASN A 294 -5.38 25.03 8.60
C ASN A 294 -6.30 24.57 7.46
N GLN A 295 -5.98 24.93 6.21
CA GLN A 295 -6.67 24.43 5.03
C GLN A 295 -5.68 24.17 3.89
N VAL A 296 -5.82 23.03 3.22
CA VAL A 296 -5.02 22.64 2.03
C VAL A 296 -5.96 22.29 0.90
N ILE A 297 -5.78 22.92 -0.25
CA ILE A 297 -6.60 22.69 -1.45
C ILE A 297 -5.70 22.12 -2.56
N MET A 298 -6.08 20.98 -3.11
CA MET A 298 -5.37 20.31 -4.20
C MET A 298 -6.19 20.39 -5.49
N LEU A 299 -5.70 21.16 -6.47
CA LEU A 299 -6.33 21.37 -7.77
C LEU A 299 -5.61 20.59 -8.89
N ARG A 300 -4.66 19.74 -8.53
CA ARG A 300 -3.86 18.97 -9.48
C ARG A 300 -4.00 17.46 -9.25
N PRO A 301 -3.85 16.63 -10.30
CA PRO A 301 -3.87 15.18 -10.13
C PRO A 301 -2.69 14.72 -9.29
N THR A 302 -2.94 13.74 -8.44
CA THR A 302 -1.88 13.03 -7.72
C THR A 302 -1.04 12.21 -8.70
N GLN A 303 0.22 12.55 -8.85
CA GLN A 303 1.15 11.83 -9.73
C GLN A 303 1.91 10.72 -8.98
N SER A 304 2.05 10.86 -7.68
CA SER A 304 2.75 9.92 -6.82
C SER A 304 2.19 9.97 -5.41
N PRO A 305 2.00 8.82 -4.73
CA PRO A 305 1.62 8.80 -3.32
C PRO A 305 2.58 9.61 -2.42
N ILE A 306 3.87 9.65 -2.77
CA ILE A 306 4.89 10.38 -2.03
C ILE A 306 4.63 11.89 -2.08
N VAL A 307 4.43 12.43 -3.28
CA VAL A 307 4.15 13.89 -3.47
C VAL A 307 2.84 14.26 -2.79
N PHE A 308 1.82 13.43 -2.90
CA PHE A 308 0.54 13.62 -2.22
C PHE A 308 0.71 13.74 -0.70
N ILE A 309 1.41 12.79 -0.08
CA ILE A 309 1.67 12.82 1.36
C ILE A 309 2.55 14.02 1.77
N GLN A 310 3.48 14.45 0.94
CA GLN A 310 4.29 15.65 1.22
C GLN A 310 3.43 16.92 1.28
N GLN A 311 2.52 17.08 0.31
CA GLN A 311 1.59 18.23 0.28
C GLN A 311 0.62 18.21 1.46
N LEU A 312 0.04 17.06 1.72
CA LEU A 312 -0.81 16.81 2.87
C LEU A 312 -0.09 17.14 4.18
N GLY A 313 1.16 16.70 4.31
CA GLY A 313 1.99 16.89 5.50
C GLY A 313 2.29 18.34 5.85
N ARG A 314 2.10 19.28 4.92
CA ARG A 314 2.27 20.73 5.23
C ARG A 314 1.23 21.23 6.23
N GLY A 315 0.00 20.73 6.11
CA GLY A 315 -1.07 21.04 7.08
C GLY A 315 -1.07 20.17 8.33
N LEU A 316 -0.37 19.05 8.36
CA LEU A 316 -0.48 18.06 9.46
C LEU A 316 0.37 18.40 10.70
N ARG A 317 1.05 19.53 10.76
CA ARG A 317 1.78 19.95 11.96
C ARG A 317 0.86 20.52 13.01
N LYS A 318 1.13 20.19 14.27
CA LYS A 318 0.42 20.78 15.41
C LYS A 318 0.86 22.21 15.63
N ALA A 319 -0.10 23.12 15.85
CA ALA A 319 0.13 24.51 16.22
C ALA A 319 -0.83 24.92 17.30
N TYR A 320 -0.46 25.96 18.06
CA TYR A 320 -1.36 26.56 19.05
C TYR A 320 -2.58 27.18 18.35
N GLY A 321 -3.78 26.95 18.88
CA GLY A 321 -5.03 27.45 18.29
C GLY A 321 -5.51 26.69 17.06
N LYS A 322 -4.80 25.62 16.60
CA LYS A 322 -5.21 24.78 15.50
C LYS A 322 -5.60 23.39 16.02
N GLU A 323 -6.87 23.04 15.94
CA GLU A 323 -7.40 21.74 16.39
C GLU A 323 -7.33 20.70 15.27
N TYR A 324 -7.61 21.10 14.04
CA TYR A 324 -7.58 20.24 12.86
C TYR A 324 -7.18 21.02 11.60
N VAL A 325 -6.93 20.27 10.54
CA VAL A 325 -6.71 20.79 9.18
C VAL A 325 -7.77 20.23 8.24
N VAL A 326 -8.31 21.06 7.37
CA VAL A 326 -9.21 20.65 6.29
C VAL A 326 -8.41 20.48 5.00
N ILE A 327 -8.59 19.36 4.33
CA ILE A 327 -7.94 19.04 3.07
C ILE A 327 -9.02 18.81 2.02
N LEU A 328 -9.01 19.64 0.99
CA LEU A 328 -9.95 19.59 -0.13
C LEU A 328 -9.19 19.13 -1.38
N ASP A 329 -9.52 17.97 -1.88
CA ASP A 329 -8.90 17.39 -3.08
C ASP A 329 -9.91 17.37 -4.23
N PHE A 330 -9.69 18.19 -5.24
CA PHE A 330 -10.56 18.32 -6.39
C PHE A 330 -10.26 17.24 -7.43
N ILE A 331 -11.07 16.19 -7.41
CA ILE A 331 -10.89 14.97 -8.19
C ILE A 331 -11.54 15.11 -9.58
N GLY A 332 -10.69 15.27 -10.59
CA GLY A 332 -11.08 15.24 -12.00
C GLY A 332 -11.06 13.82 -12.60
N ASN A 333 -11.17 13.74 -13.93
CA ASN A 333 -11.12 12.48 -14.67
C ASN A 333 -9.65 12.05 -14.94
N TYR A 334 -8.98 11.51 -13.92
CA TYR A 334 -7.58 11.08 -14.02
C TYR A 334 -7.43 9.57 -13.90
N ASN A 335 -6.63 8.98 -14.77
CA ASN A 335 -6.36 7.53 -14.76
C ASN A 335 -5.64 7.05 -13.49
N ASN A 336 -4.99 7.95 -12.76
CA ASN A 336 -4.20 7.62 -11.57
C ASN A 336 -4.89 8.01 -10.24
N ASN A 337 -6.17 8.30 -10.25
CA ASN A 337 -6.94 8.60 -9.02
C ASN A 337 -6.86 7.46 -7.98
N PHE A 338 -6.58 6.23 -8.41
CA PHE A 338 -6.34 5.09 -7.51
C PHE A 338 -5.14 5.29 -6.55
N MET A 339 -4.22 6.19 -6.87
CA MET A 339 -3.08 6.50 -6.00
C MET A 339 -3.49 7.22 -4.70
N ILE A 340 -4.60 7.96 -4.72
CA ILE A 340 -5.11 8.69 -3.54
C ILE A 340 -5.42 7.72 -2.39
N PRO A 341 -6.29 6.72 -2.54
CA PRO A 341 -6.57 5.78 -1.47
C PRO A 341 -5.35 4.93 -1.09
N ILE A 342 -4.45 4.59 -2.01
CA ILE A 342 -3.19 3.89 -1.69
C ILE A 342 -2.32 4.76 -0.77
N ALA A 343 -2.16 6.05 -1.09
CA ALA A 343 -1.38 6.97 -0.28
C ALA A 343 -1.97 7.18 1.12
N LEU A 344 -3.29 7.32 1.22
CA LEU A 344 -3.99 7.54 2.48
C LEU A 344 -4.05 6.28 3.36
N SER A 345 -4.28 5.09 2.77
CA SER A 345 -4.36 3.83 3.50
C SER A 345 -2.98 3.24 3.84
N GLY A 346 -1.96 3.59 3.06
CA GLY A 346 -0.67 2.89 3.09
C GLY A 346 -0.76 1.44 2.59
N ASP A 347 -1.78 1.11 1.79
CA ASP A 347 -1.94 -0.23 1.22
C ASP A 347 -0.77 -0.60 0.33
N ARG A 348 -0.16 -1.75 0.61
CA ARG A 348 1.00 -2.31 -0.11
C ARG A 348 0.63 -3.50 -0.95
N THR A 349 -0.61 -3.96 -0.81
CA THR A 349 -1.08 -5.15 -1.52
C THR A 349 -1.44 -4.85 -2.96
N TYR A 350 -1.72 -3.59 -3.29
CA TYR A 350 -2.33 -3.18 -4.56
C TYR A 350 -3.56 -4.03 -4.91
N ASN A 351 -4.29 -4.44 -3.87
CA ASN A 351 -5.51 -5.21 -4.03
C ASN A 351 -6.68 -4.26 -4.27
N LYS A 352 -7.31 -4.36 -5.43
CA LYS A 352 -8.43 -3.50 -5.82
C LYS A 352 -9.56 -3.47 -4.79
N ASP A 353 -9.85 -4.60 -4.16
CA ASP A 353 -10.93 -4.67 -3.18
C ASP A 353 -10.55 -4.05 -1.84
N ASN A 354 -9.27 -4.17 -1.41
CA ASN A 354 -8.79 -3.45 -0.23
C ASN A 354 -8.90 -1.94 -0.45
N ILE A 355 -8.50 -1.47 -1.64
CA ILE A 355 -8.60 -0.06 -2.01
C ILE A 355 -10.07 0.38 -2.03
N ARG A 356 -10.98 -0.40 -2.65
CA ARG A 356 -12.41 -0.11 -2.68
C ARG A 356 -13.02 -0.09 -1.26
N ARG A 357 -12.68 -1.09 -0.43
CA ARG A 357 -13.13 -1.15 0.96
C ARG A 357 -12.69 0.09 1.73
N TYR A 358 -11.44 0.49 1.60
CA TYR A 358 -10.93 1.70 2.25
C TYR A 358 -11.73 2.95 1.85
N ILE A 359 -12.07 3.10 0.57
CA ILE A 359 -12.89 4.21 0.07
C ILE A 359 -14.32 4.16 0.63
N MET A 360 -14.89 2.96 0.78
CA MET A 360 -16.24 2.76 1.30
C MET A 360 -16.34 2.98 2.81
N GLU A 361 -15.36 2.51 3.56
CA GLU A 361 -15.32 2.60 5.02
C GLU A 361 -14.88 4.00 5.51
N GLY A 362 -14.17 4.76 4.66
CA GLY A 362 -13.76 6.12 4.93
C GLY A 362 -13.03 6.27 6.26
N GLY A 363 -13.42 7.25 7.06
CA GLY A 363 -12.77 7.58 8.33
C GLY A 363 -12.81 6.51 9.44
N ARG A 364 -13.49 5.37 9.25
CA ARG A 364 -13.49 4.28 10.24
C ARG A 364 -12.18 3.49 10.31
N VAL A 365 -11.34 3.66 9.30
CA VAL A 365 -10.07 2.91 9.16
C VAL A 365 -8.87 3.74 9.60
N ILE A 366 -9.05 5.05 9.87
CA ILE A 366 -7.96 5.94 10.23
C ILE A 366 -7.88 6.09 11.75
N PRO A 367 -6.69 5.96 12.34
CA PRO A 367 -6.50 6.19 13.77
C PRO A 367 -6.83 7.63 14.19
N GLY A 368 -7.39 7.79 15.37
CA GLY A 368 -7.68 9.09 15.97
C GLY A 368 -8.99 9.74 15.47
N ALA A 369 -9.07 11.07 15.59
CA ALA A 369 -10.25 11.86 15.22
C ALA A 369 -10.25 12.31 13.74
N SER A 370 -9.27 11.90 12.95
CA SER A 370 -9.19 12.22 11.52
C SER A 370 -10.29 11.52 10.72
N THR A 371 -10.75 12.15 9.64
CA THR A 371 -11.79 11.59 8.77
C THR A 371 -11.42 11.69 7.30
N ILE A 372 -11.87 10.72 6.51
CA ILE A 372 -11.79 10.75 5.05
C ILE A 372 -13.20 10.60 4.49
N HIS A 373 -13.55 11.49 3.59
CA HIS A 373 -14.82 11.48 2.90
C HIS A 373 -14.62 11.75 1.41
N PHE A 374 -15.31 10.97 0.58
CA PHE A 374 -15.39 11.17 -0.86
C PHE A 374 -16.85 11.44 -1.23
N ASP A 375 -17.12 12.46 -2.03
CA ASP A 375 -18.43 12.62 -2.61
C ASP A 375 -18.76 11.44 -3.57
N GLU A 376 -20.03 11.28 -3.93
CA GLU A 376 -20.48 10.12 -4.69
C GLU A 376 -19.82 10.05 -6.08
N ILE A 377 -19.64 11.18 -6.74
CA ILE A 377 -19.06 11.24 -8.09
C ILE A 377 -17.54 10.98 -8.02
N SER A 378 -16.83 11.61 -7.08
CA SER A 378 -15.41 11.35 -6.84
C SER A 378 -15.14 9.90 -6.53
N ARG A 379 -15.98 9.25 -5.71
CA ARG A 379 -15.91 7.83 -5.41
C ARG A 379 -16.07 6.97 -6.66
N LYS A 380 -17.05 7.28 -7.53
CA LYS A 380 -17.23 6.61 -8.83
C LYS A 380 -16.00 6.78 -9.73
N LYS A 381 -15.42 7.98 -9.80
CA LYS A 381 -14.20 8.27 -10.58
C LYS A 381 -13.00 7.48 -10.04
N ILE A 382 -12.81 7.40 -8.73
CA ILE A 382 -11.74 6.60 -8.11
C ILE A 382 -11.97 5.12 -8.38
N PHE A 383 -13.20 4.60 -8.24
CA PHE A 383 -13.51 3.21 -8.55
C PHE A 383 -13.22 2.87 -10.01
N ALA A 384 -13.63 3.71 -10.95
CA ALA A 384 -13.31 3.52 -12.37
C ALA A 384 -11.79 3.51 -12.60
N SER A 385 -11.04 4.39 -11.95
CA SER A 385 -9.57 4.40 -12.00
C SER A 385 -8.96 3.11 -11.43
N VAL A 386 -9.46 2.60 -10.28
CA VAL A 386 -9.03 1.32 -9.69
C VAL A 386 -9.34 0.15 -10.62
N ASP A 387 -10.53 0.15 -11.25
CA ASP A 387 -10.96 -0.92 -12.14
C ASP A 387 -10.08 -0.99 -13.41
N ASN A 388 -9.71 0.16 -13.94
CA ASN A 388 -8.85 0.27 -15.12
C ASN A 388 -7.35 0.09 -14.82
N ALA A 389 -6.92 0.25 -13.58
CA ALA A 389 -5.51 0.12 -13.21
C ALA A 389 -5.00 -1.32 -13.39
N ASN A 390 -3.84 -1.47 -14.02
CA ASN A 390 -3.14 -2.75 -14.15
C ASN A 390 -2.03 -2.87 -13.11
N PHE A 391 -2.36 -3.39 -11.94
CA PHE A 391 -1.39 -3.59 -10.85
C PHE A 391 -0.41 -4.75 -11.09
N ASN A 392 -0.64 -5.56 -12.13
CA ASN A 392 0.28 -6.61 -12.56
C ASN A 392 1.23 -6.13 -13.68
N ASP A 393 1.30 -4.82 -13.92
CA ASP A 393 2.23 -4.25 -14.88
C ASP A 393 3.67 -4.50 -14.46
N ILE A 394 4.46 -5.04 -15.38
CA ILE A 394 5.89 -5.31 -15.19
C ILE A 394 6.68 -4.05 -14.85
N LYS A 395 6.29 -2.88 -15.38
CA LYS A 395 6.95 -1.62 -15.07
C LYS A 395 6.80 -1.28 -13.59
N LEU A 396 5.58 -1.39 -13.06
CA LEU A 396 5.28 -1.16 -11.64
C LEU A 396 6.03 -2.17 -10.74
N ILE A 397 6.04 -3.46 -11.10
CA ILE A 397 6.76 -4.51 -10.39
C ILE A 397 8.26 -4.18 -10.33
N ARG A 398 8.86 -3.81 -11.47
CA ARG A 398 10.29 -3.48 -11.54
C ARG A 398 10.65 -2.24 -10.73
N GLU A 399 9.82 -1.21 -10.74
CA GLU A 399 10.01 0.01 -9.96
C GLU A 399 10.02 -0.30 -8.46
N ASN A 400 9.03 -1.03 -7.96
CA ASN A 400 8.95 -1.43 -6.56
C ASN A 400 10.14 -2.33 -6.14
N TYR A 401 10.53 -3.29 -7.00
CA TYR A 401 11.71 -4.11 -6.77
C TYR A 401 12.98 -3.26 -6.68
N THR A 402 13.19 -2.34 -7.61
CA THR A 402 14.38 -1.47 -7.65
C THR A 402 14.46 -0.61 -6.40
N ASN A 403 13.33 -0.04 -5.96
CA ASN A 403 13.27 0.74 -4.73
C ASN A 403 13.64 -0.10 -3.51
N LEU A 404 13.11 -1.32 -3.42
CA LEU A 404 13.45 -2.24 -2.33
C LEU A 404 14.92 -2.68 -2.37
N LYS A 405 15.45 -3.04 -3.56
CA LYS A 405 16.87 -3.38 -3.74
C LYS A 405 17.77 -2.21 -3.29
N ASN A 406 17.47 -0.98 -3.71
CA ASN A 406 18.22 0.20 -3.31
C ASN A 406 18.17 0.43 -1.79
N LYS A 407 17.00 0.25 -1.18
CA LYS A 407 16.80 0.35 0.26
C LYS A 407 17.67 -0.63 1.04
N LEU A 408 17.79 -1.87 0.55
CA LEU A 408 18.51 -2.95 1.22
C LEU A 408 19.99 -3.08 0.82
N GLY A 409 20.39 -2.53 -0.33
CA GLY A 409 21.75 -2.66 -0.87
C GLY A 409 22.11 -4.06 -1.36
N ARG A 410 21.14 -4.93 -1.51
CA ARG A 410 21.30 -6.31 -1.98
C ARG A 410 20.06 -6.77 -2.72
N ILE A 411 20.14 -7.86 -3.43
CA ILE A 411 18.96 -8.52 -3.99
C ILE A 411 18.02 -8.87 -2.82
N PRO A 412 16.75 -8.37 -2.85
CA PRO A 412 15.77 -8.66 -1.81
C PRO A 412 15.48 -10.16 -1.71
N ARG A 413 15.28 -10.66 -0.51
CA ARG A 413 14.67 -11.96 -0.26
C ARG A 413 13.15 -11.83 -0.28
N LEU A 414 12.44 -12.95 -0.42
CA LEU A 414 10.96 -12.94 -0.43
C LEU A 414 10.37 -12.27 0.81
N ARG A 415 10.94 -12.53 1.98
CA ARG A 415 10.50 -11.94 3.24
C ARG A 415 10.73 -10.43 3.32
N ASP A 416 11.77 -9.92 2.64
CA ASP A 416 12.04 -8.48 2.62
C ASP A 416 10.91 -7.67 1.98
N PHE A 417 10.14 -8.25 1.06
CA PHE A 417 8.96 -7.60 0.50
C PHE A 417 7.87 -7.42 1.55
N ASP A 418 7.69 -8.37 2.45
CA ASP A 418 6.74 -8.26 3.55
C ASP A 418 7.20 -7.25 4.62
N ASP A 419 8.49 -7.27 4.95
CA ASP A 419 9.04 -6.45 6.04
C ASP A 419 9.30 -5.00 5.62
N TYR A 420 9.82 -4.76 4.41
CA TYR A 420 10.35 -3.46 3.97
C TYR A 420 9.80 -2.96 2.63
N GLY A 421 9.14 -3.81 1.85
CA GLY A 421 8.65 -3.48 0.51
C GLY A 421 7.40 -2.60 0.50
N GLU A 422 7.12 -2.00 -0.65
CA GLU A 422 5.90 -1.25 -0.94
C GLU A 422 4.91 -2.06 -1.80
N MET A 423 5.27 -3.31 -2.16
CA MET A 423 4.46 -4.21 -2.98
C MET A 423 4.55 -5.63 -2.43
N ASP A 424 3.43 -6.35 -2.44
CA ASP A 424 3.40 -7.78 -2.14
C ASP A 424 4.05 -8.60 -3.26
N VAL A 425 5.02 -9.46 -2.92
CA VAL A 425 5.73 -10.32 -3.88
C VAL A 425 4.82 -11.31 -4.61
N ILE A 426 3.64 -11.63 -4.06
CA ILE A 426 2.63 -12.47 -4.71
C ILE A 426 2.23 -11.91 -6.10
N ARG A 427 2.31 -10.58 -6.30
CA ARG A 427 2.10 -9.96 -7.62
C ARG A 427 3.07 -10.49 -8.69
N ILE A 428 4.29 -10.81 -8.30
CA ILE A 428 5.27 -11.45 -9.20
C ILE A 428 4.85 -12.89 -9.52
N PHE A 429 4.37 -13.65 -8.51
CA PHE A 429 3.94 -15.04 -8.71
C PHE A 429 2.70 -15.13 -9.60
N GLU A 430 1.75 -14.22 -9.45
CA GLU A 430 0.51 -14.15 -10.23
C GLU A 430 0.70 -13.61 -11.65
N ASN A 431 1.81 -12.91 -11.92
CA ASN A 431 2.07 -12.39 -13.26
C ASN A 431 2.26 -13.54 -14.27
N ASN A 432 1.46 -13.52 -15.34
CA ASN A 432 1.41 -14.61 -16.33
C ASN A 432 2.76 -14.88 -17.02
N SER A 433 3.60 -13.87 -17.19
CA SER A 433 4.90 -14.00 -17.87
C SER A 433 6.04 -14.36 -16.93
N LEU A 434 5.85 -14.23 -15.62
CA LEU A 434 6.87 -14.46 -14.59
C LEU A 434 6.62 -15.77 -13.84
N GLY A 435 5.57 -15.86 -13.06
CA GLY A 435 5.16 -17.06 -12.34
C GLY A 435 5.99 -17.39 -11.09
N SER A 436 7.16 -16.77 -10.94
CA SER A 436 8.04 -16.92 -9.77
C SER A 436 8.97 -15.73 -9.62
N TYR A 437 9.47 -15.51 -8.42
CA TYR A 437 10.48 -14.49 -8.15
C TYR A 437 11.82 -14.85 -8.81
N TYR A 438 12.18 -16.15 -8.82
CA TYR A 438 13.34 -16.64 -9.54
C TYR A 438 13.33 -16.18 -11.00
N LYS A 439 12.24 -16.41 -11.73
CA LYS A 439 12.13 -16.00 -13.15
C LYS A 439 12.18 -14.49 -13.34
N PHE A 440 11.65 -13.73 -12.39
CA PHE A 440 11.82 -12.26 -12.37
C PHE A 440 13.29 -11.88 -12.26
N LEU A 441 14.03 -12.47 -11.31
CA LEU A 441 15.45 -12.19 -11.09
C LEU A 441 16.30 -12.56 -12.31
N VAL A 442 16.10 -13.74 -12.89
CA VAL A 442 16.81 -14.17 -14.11
C VAL A 442 16.61 -13.18 -15.26
N LYS A 443 15.40 -12.62 -15.38
CA LYS A 443 15.05 -11.75 -16.50
C LYS A 443 15.49 -10.28 -16.33
N TYR A 444 15.45 -9.76 -15.10
CA TYR A 444 15.61 -8.33 -14.86
C TYR A 444 16.79 -7.96 -13.94
N GLU A 445 17.39 -8.95 -13.22
CA GLU A 445 18.48 -8.67 -12.29
C GLU A 445 19.82 -9.18 -12.87
N LYS A 446 20.66 -8.24 -13.32
CA LYS A 446 21.94 -8.56 -13.97
C LYS A 446 22.95 -9.25 -13.02
N GLU A 447 22.86 -8.96 -11.74
CA GLU A 447 23.76 -9.50 -10.71
C GLU A 447 23.36 -10.92 -10.30
N TYR A 448 22.15 -11.37 -10.61
CA TYR A 448 21.64 -12.68 -10.28
C TYR A 448 22.17 -13.75 -11.25
N LYS A 449 23.02 -14.65 -10.75
CA LYS A 449 23.74 -15.65 -11.57
C LYS A 449 23.19 -17.06 -11.46
N VAL A 450 22.27 -17.32 -10.53
CA VAL A 450 21.63 -18.64 -10.38
C VAL A 450 20.91 -19.05 -11.66
N ARG A 451 21.12 -20.29 -12.10
CA ARG A 451 20.44 -20.87 -13.27
C ARG A 451 19.95 -22.27 -12.94
N LEU A 452 18.65 -22.45 -13.05
CA LEU A 452 17.96 -23.71 -12.80
C LEU A 452 17.65 -24.42 -14.12
N SER A 453 17.51 -25.74 -14.09
CA SER A 453 16.98 -26.52 -15.20
C SER A 453 15.48 -26.24 -15.42
N GLU A 454 14.93 -26.62 -16.57
CA GLU A 454 13.51 -26.44 -16.87
C GLU A 454 12.59 -27.14 -15.86
N ASP A 455 12.96 -28.33 -15.39
CA ASP A 455 12.18 -29.05 -14.39
C ASP A 455 12.24 -28.38 -13.02
N GLU A 456 13.41 -27.90 -12.60
CA GLU A 456 13.58 -27.11 -11.37
C GLU A 456 12.79 -25.81 -11.44
N GLU A 457 12.84 -25.08 -12.57
CA GLU A 457 12.03 -23.87 -12.78
C GLU A 457 10.53 -24.16 -12.63
N LYS A 458 10.06 -25.29 -13.15
CA LYS A 458 8.65 -25.68 -13.05
C LYS A 458 8.22 -25.99 -11.63
N ILE A 459 9.08 -26.63 -10.85
CA ILE A 459 8.82 -26.85 -9.43
C ILE A 459 8.75 -25.52 -8.69
N ILE A 460 9.71 -24.61 -8.92
CA ILE A 460 9.71 -23.28 -8.31
C ILE A 460 8.45 -22.48 -8.71
N GLU A 461 8.04 -22.54 -9.98
CA GLU A 461 6.81 -21.90 -10.45
C GLU A 461 5.58 -22.49 -9.75
N PHE A 462 5.48 -23.83 -9.67
CA PHE A 462 4.36 -24.49 -8.98
C PHE A 462 4.28 -24.09 -7.51
N VAL A 463 5.39 -24.19 -6.78
CA VAL A 463 5.43 -23.84 -5.36
C VAL A 463 5.07 -22.37 -5.16
N SER A 464 5.61 -21.46 -6.00
CA SER A 464 5.30 -20.02 -5.94
C SER A 464 3.81 -19.74 -6.13
N LYS A 465 3.19 -20.28 -7.19
CA LYS A 465 1.80 -20.01 -7.55
C LYS A 465 0.76 -20.73 -6.69
N LYS A 466 1.09 -21.94 -6.23
CA LYS A 466 0.09 -22.84 -5.63
C LYS A 466 0.22 -22.96 -4.11
N LEU A 467 1.43 -22.85 -3.57
CA LEU A 467 1.69 -23.15 -2.16
C LEU A 467 2.21 -21.95 -1.36
N ALA A 468 3.13 -21.16 -1.93
CA ALA A 468 3.83 -20.09 -1.20
C ALA A 468 2.95 -18.88 -0.84
N ASN A 469 1.69 -18.82 -1.33
CA ASN A 469 0.69 -17.86 -0.84
C ASN A 469 0.28 -18.11 0.63
N GLY A 470 0.65 -19.26 1.20
CA GLY A 470 0.44 -19.60 2.61
C GLY A 470 -1.00 -20.00 2.98
N LYS A 471 -1.90 -20.20 2.01
CA LYS A 471 -3.31 -20.52 2.30
C LYS A 471 -3.52 -21.87 2.99
N ARG A 472 -2.56 -22.82 2.86
CA ARG A 472 -2.57 -24.11 3.54
C ARG A 472 -1.16 -24.52 3.95
N ILE A 473 -0.99 -24.96 5.19
CA ILE A 473 0.31 -25.22 5.81
C ILE A 473 0.87 -26.64 5.50
N GLN A 474 0.03 -27.61 5.25
CA GLN A 474 0.39 -29.04 5.22
C GLN A 474 1.44 -29.34 4.15
N GLU A 475 1.25 -28.88 2.92
CA GLU A 475 2.21 -29.12 1.82
C GLU A 475 3.53 -28.38 2.09
N LEU A 476 3.48 -27.18 2.68
CA LEU A 476 4.66 -26.40 3.01
C LEU A 476 5.50 -27.11 4.09
N GLN A 477 4.86 -27.66 5.13
CA GLN A 477 5.55 -28.45 6.14
C GLN A 477 6.10 -29.76 5.56
N MET A 478 5.35 -30.40 4.65
CA MET A 478 5.85 -31.58 3.95
C MET A 478 7.12 -31.25 3.12
N LEU A 479 7.11 -30.18 2.35
CA LEU A 479 8.28 -29.71 1.61
C LEU A 479 9.46 -29.39 2.56
N LYS A 480 9.21 -28.73 3.68
CA LYS A 480 10.22 -28.45 4.70
C LYS A 480 10.85 -29.75 5.24
N ARG A 481 10.05 -30.80 5.45
CA ARG A 481 10.55 -32.12 5.86
C ARG A 481 11.36 -32.81 4.77
N MET A 482 10.98 -32.65 3.49
CA MET A 482 11.74 -33.17 2.36
C MET A 482 13.11 -32.48 2.24
N LEU A 483 13.17 -31.18 2.44
CA LEU A 483 14.43 -30.42 2.49
C LEU A 483 15.34 -30.94 3.63
N ALA A 484 14.77 -31.16 4.82
CA ALA A 484 15.54 -31.77 5.94
C ALA A 484 15.97 -33.20 5.64
N TYR A 485 15.12 -34.00 5.01
CA TYR A 485 15.43 -35.38 4.61
C TYR A 485 16.59 -35.42 3.61
N SER A 486 16.62 -34.54 2.61
CA SER A 486 17.70 -34.47 1.62
C SER A 486 19.07 -34.16 2.23
N ARG A 487 19.10 -33.53 3.40
CA ARG A 487 20.32 -33.25 4.18
C ARG A 487 20.62 -34.30 5.26
N GLY A 488 19.89 -35.43 5.25
CA GLY A 488 20.08 -36.50 6.23
C GLY A 488 19.60 -36.19 7.66
N LEU A 489 18.82 -35.12 7.84
CA LEU A 489 18.34 -34.66 9.14
C LEU A 489 17.05 -35.35 9.60
N SER A 490 16.42 -36.16 8.77
CA SER A 490 15.18 -36.89 9.09
C SER A 490 15.24 -38.34 8.60
N LYS A 491 14.81 -39.29 9.45
CA LYS A 491 14.73 -40.73 9.14
C LYS A 491 13.29 -41.26 9.21
N LEU A 492 12.32 -40.44 9.59
CA LEU A 492 10.92 -40.84 9.73
C LEU A 492 10.16 -40.69 8.40
N GLY A 493 9.11 -41.49 8.22
CA GLY A 493 8.20 -41.33 7.09
C GLY A 493 7.59 -39.94 7.04
N LEU A 494 7.34 -39.43 5.83
CA LEU A 494 6.89 -38.01 5.65
C LEU A 494 5.61 -37.69 6.36
N PHE A 495 4.61 -38.58 6.35
CA PHE A 495 3.32 -38.34 7.01
C PHE A 495 3.41 -38.46 8.53
N ALA A 496 4.33 -39.27 9.08
CA ALA A 496 4.55 -39.27 10.51
C ALA A 496 5.14 -37.95 10.99
N CYS A 497 6.13 -37.42 10.29
CA CYS A 497 6.69 -36.10 10.57
C CYS A 497 5.66 -34.98 10.40
N LEU A 498 4.88 -35.00 9.32
CA LEU A 498 3.84 -34.01 9.05
C LEU A 498 2.78 -34.02 10.16
N SER A 499 2.36 -35.21 10.63
CA SER A 499 1.39 -35.33 11.72
C SER A 499 1.91 -34.72 13.03
N GLU A 500 3.20 -34.84 13.30
CA GLU A 500 3.84 -34.20 14.46
C GLU A 500 3.88 -32.67 14.31
N ASP A 501 4.23 -32.16 13.13
CA ASP A 501 4.22 -30.72 12.85
C ASP A 501 2.81 -30.13 13.02
N MET A 502 1.77 -30.83 12.54
CA MET A 502 0.40 -30.34 12.61
C MET A 502 -0.11 -30.27 14.05
N LYS A 503 0.36 -31.09 14.98
CA LYS A 503 0.06 -30.93 16.41
C LYS A 503 0.51 -29.57 16.95
N GLY A 504 1.66 -29.06 16.48
CA GLY A 504 2.13 -27.73 16.83
C GLY A 504 1.18 -26.60 16.44
N TYR A 505 0.37 -26.82 15.41
CA TYR A 505 -0.70 -25.90 14.98
C TYR A 505 -2.09 -26.27 15.54
N GLY A 506 -2.16 -27.23 16.44
CA GLY A 506 -3.44 -27.71 16.99
C GLY A 506 -4.33 -28.45 15.98
N LYS A 507 -3.71 -28.98 14.90
CA LYS A 507 -4.42 -29.67 13.80
C LYS A 507 -4.14 -31.15 13.76
N VAL A 508 -5.11 -31.92 13.30
CA VAL A 508 -5.02 -33.37 13.08
C VAL A 508 -5.34 -33.65 11.62
N ILE A 509 -4.50 -34.47 10.98
CA ILE A 509 -4.70 -34.83 9.57
C ILE A 509 -5.70 -35.99 9.50
N GLY A 510 -6.88 -35.73 8.96
CA GLY A 510 -7.91 -36.73 8.67
C GLY A 510 -7.58 -37.54 7.40
N ARG A 511 -8.39 -38.57 7.16
CA ARG A 511 -8.22 -39.48 6.00
C ARG A 511 -8.31 -38.72 4.67
N ASP A 512 -9.37 -37.95 4.47
CA ASP A 512 -9.62 -37.23 3.20
C ASP A 512 -8.55 -36.16 2.98
N GLN A 513 -8.13 -35.49 4.05
CA GLN A 513 -7.04 -34.49 3.98
C GLN A 513 -5.71 -35.15 3.59
N ARG A 514 -5.38 -36.32 4.16
CA ARG A 514 -4.19 -37.09 3.79
C ARG A 514 -4.21 -37.44 2.30
N GLU A 515 -5.34 -37.92 1.79
CA GLU A 515 -5.50 -38.29 0.38
C GLU A 515 -5.37 -37.08 -0.54
N ASN A 516 -5.99 -35.96 -0.17
CA ASN A 516 -5.87 -34.72 -0.92
C ASN A 516 -4.41 -34.23 -0.97
N ILE A 517 -3.69 -34.25 0.17
CA ILE A 517 -2.26 -33.88 0.21
C ILE A 517 -1.44 -34.79 -0.73
N ILE A 518 -1.68 -36.08 -0.72
CA ILE A 518 -1.03 -37.01 -1.64
C ILE A 518 -1.29 -36.61 -3.08
N ASN A 519 -2.54 -36.35 -3.45
CA ASN A 519 -2.92 -35.98 -4.81
C ASN A 519 -2.33 -34.64 -5.24
N VAL A 520 -2.21 -33.66 -4.35
CA VAL A 520 -1.51 -32.40 -4.63
C VAL A 520 -0.02 -32.64 -4.88
N MET A 521 0.62 -33.48 -4.05
CA MET A 521 2.06 -33.73 -4.09
C MET A 521 2.48 -34.73 -5.17
N THR A 522 1.52 -35.44 -5.79
CA THR A 522 1.74 -36.36 -6.93
C THR A 522 1.22 -35.81 -8.26
N ASN A 523 0.77 -34.55 -8.31
CA ASN A 523 0.12 -33.95 -9.48
C ASN A 523 -1.16 -34.66 -9.94
N GLU A 524 -1.83 -35.41 -9.05
CA GLU A 524 -3.14 -36.03 -9.34
C GLU A 524 -4.32 -35.08 -9.04
N PHE A 525 -4.14 -34.13 -8.11
CA PHE A 525 -5.15 -33.16 -7.74
C PHE A 525 -5.51 -32.17 -8.88
N PRO A 526 -4.55 -31.58 -9.65
CA PRO A 526 -4.89 -30.60 -10.69
C PRO A 526 -5.76 -31.21 -11.80
N ALA A 527 -6.67 -30.40 -12.36
CA ALA A 527 -7.53 -30.78 -13.48
C ALA A 527 -7.21 -29.96 -14.74
N GLY A 528 -7.60 -30.49 -15.90
CA GLY A 528 -7.51 -29.79 -17.18
C GLY A 528 -6.09 -29.43 -17.60
N ALA A 529 -5.90 -28.17 -18.09
CA ALA A 529 -4.61 -27.69 -18.56
C ALA A 529 -3.54 -27.63 -17.46
N SER A 530 -3.94 -27.35 -16.22
CA SER A 530 -3.01 -27.25 -15.07
C SER A 530 -2.29 -28.58 -14.81
N LYS A 531 -2.96 -29.72 -14.96
CA LYS A 531 -2.37 -31.06 -14.80
C LYS A 531 -1.24 -31.31 -15.81
N LYS A 532 -1.42 -30.85 -17.07
CA LYS A 532 -0.38 -30.96 -18.10
C LYS A 532 0.78 -29.99 -17.89
N THR A 533 0.48 -28.76 -17.49
CA THR A 533 1.48 -27.69 -17.28
C THR A 533 2.48 -28.05 -16.19
N TYR A 534 2.04 -28.78 -15.15
CA TYR A 534 2.86 -29.15 -13.99
C TYR A 534 3.08 -30.66 -13.89
N SER A 535 3.08 -31.38 -15.02
CA SER A 535 3.24 -32.85 -15.06
C SER A 535 4.53 -33.37 -14.41
N GLN A 536 5.60 -32.57 -14.42
CA GLN A 536 6.86 -32.88 -13.75
C GLN A 536 6.89 -32.57 -12.25
N CYS A 537 5.85 -31.89 -11.71
CA CYS A 537 5.78 -31.53 -10.31
C CYS A 537 5.23 -32.68 -9.47
N VAL A 538 6.01 -33.77 -9.39
CA VAL A 538 5.74 -34.96 -8.57
C VAL A 538 6.78 -35.01 -7.45
N PHE A 539 6.33 -34.71 -6.24
CA PHE A 539 7.20 -34.52 -5.08
C PHE A 539 7.43 -35.82 -4.28
N ILE A 540 6.40 -36.66 -4.21
CA ILE A 540 6.40 -37.87 -3.39
C ILE A 540 6.08 -39.12 -4.22
N GLU A 541 6.66 -40.25 -3.80
CA GLU A 541 6.35 -41.59 -4.30
C GLU A 541 6.03 -42.52 -3.14
N LYS A 542 5.19 -43.53 -3.38
CA LYS A 542 4.79 -44.52 -2.36
C LYS A 542 5.92 -45.41 -1.96
N GLU A 543 6.11 -45.64 -0.65
CA GLU A 543 7.07 -46.57 -0.08
C GLU A 543 6.39 -47.38 1.04
N GLY A 544 6.04 -48.64 0.73
CA GLY A 544 5.31 -49.48 1.66
C GLY A 544 3.94 -48.88 2.03
N THR A 545 3.75 -48.56 3.30
CA THR A 545 2.52 -47.89 3.84
C THR A 545 2.64 -46.39 3.94
N ASP A 546 3.83 -45.81 3.65
CA ASP A 546 4.07 -44.37 3.72
C ASP A 546 4.60 -43.84 2.37
N TYR A 547 5.06 -42.60 2.38
CA TYR A 547 5.58 -41.87 1.22
C TYR A 547 6.96 -41.32 1.51
N LYS A 548 7.80 -41.25 0.46
CA LYS A 548 9.09 -40.58 0.48
C LYS A 548 9.22 -39.57 -0.66
N PRO A 549 10.19 -38.66 -0.64
CA PRO A 549 10.52 -37.82 -1.77
C PRO A 549 10.88 -38.65 -3.01
N THR A 550 10.45 -38.20 -4.20
CA THR A 550 10.84 -38.88 -5.45
C THR A 550 12.33 -38.80 -5.69
N LYS A 551 12.89 -39.81 -6.38
CA LYS A 551 14.31 -39.80 -6.76
C LYS A 551 14.70 -38.59 -7.61
N SER A 552 13.77 -38.12 -8.48
CA SER A 552 13.98 -36.95 -9.30
C SER A 552 14.12 -35.70 -8.43
N LEU A 553 13.21 -35.48 -7.47
CA LEU A 553 13.29 -34.34 -6.55
C LEU A 553 14.55 -34.39 -5.69
N MET A 554 14.91 -35.56 -5.19
CA MET A 554 16.15 -35.73 -4.40
C MET A 554 17.40 -35.36 -5.18
N LYS A 555 17.47 -35.74 -6.47
CA LYS A 555 18.56 -35.35 -7.36
C LYS A 555 18.59 -33.84 -7.61
N MET A 556 17.44 -33.18 -7.80
CA MET A 556 17.36 -31.71 -7.93
C MET A 556 17.80 -31.00 -6.65
N MET A 557 17.51 -31.56 -5.46
CA MET A 557 17.94 -31.00 -4.18
C MET A 557 19.45 -31.13 -3.92
N GLU A 558 20.20 -31.92 -4.70
CA GLU A 558 21.68 -31.94 -4.71
C GLU A 558 22.25 -30.68 -5.35
N HIS A 559 21.46 -29.98 -6.20
CA HIS A 559 21.78 -28.68 -6.76
C HIS A 559 21.54 -27.60 -5.69
N ASN A 560 22.60 -27.06 -5.12
CA ASN A 560 22.53 -26.13 -3.99
C ASN A 560 21.65 -24.90 -4.27
N GLU A 561 21.76 -24.32 -5.45
CA GLU A 561 20.99 -23.13 -5.82
C GLU A 561 19.48 -23.42 -5.88
N PHE A 562 19.10 -24.56 -6.43
CA PHE A 562 17.70 -25.01 -6.40
C PHE A 562 17.22 -25.24 -4.97
N PHE A 563 18.04 -25.91 -4.14
CA PHE A 563 17.72 -26.15 -2.74
C PHE A 563 17.46 -24.83 -1.99
N GLU A 564 18.33 -23.83 -2.13
CA GLU A 564 18.21 -22.54 -1.45
C GLU A 564 16.96 -21.77 -1.91
N VAL A 565 16.67 -21.74 -3.22
CA VAL A 565 15.47 -21.07 -3.76
C VAL A 565 14.20 -21.78 -3.27
N LEU A 566 14.16 -23.12 -3.26
CA LEU A 566 13.01 -23.86 -2.75
C LEU A 566 12.82 -23.67 -1.24
N GLN A 567 13.92 -23.70 -0.48
CA GLN A 567 13.88 -23.46 0.97
C GLN A 567 13.32 -22.08 1.29
N GLU A 568 13.79 -21.03 0.62
CA GLU A 568 13.30 -19.68 0.81
C GLU A 568 11.79 -19.56 0.53
N LEU A 569 11.30 -20.20 -0.56
CA LEU A 569 9.87 -20.22 -0.89
C LEU A 569 9.04 -20.93 0.18
N VAL A 570 9.52 -22.05 0.70
CA VAL A 570 8.82 -22.82 1.73
C VAL A 570 8.76 -22.04 3.04
N GLU A 571 9.88 -21.45 3.47
CA GLU A 571 9.94 -20.61 4.68
C GLU A 571 9.04 -19.37 4.56
N PHE A 572 9.03 -18.72 3.39
CA PHE A 572 8.14 -17.61 3.09
C PHE A 572 6.67 -18.02 3.17
N GLY A 573 6.27 -19.13 2.54
CA GLY A 573 4.90 -19.63 2.58
C GLY A 573 4.44 -19.98 4.00
N ILE A 574 5.30 -20.58 4.83
CA ILE A 574 5.03 -20.87 6.23
C ILE A 574 4.80 -19.58 7.01
N SER A 575 5.69 -18.59 6.85
CA SER A 575 5.55 -17.27 7.51
C SER A 575 4.24 -16.58 7.11
N ARG A 576 3.82 -16.69 5.84
CA ARG A 576 2.53 -16.18 5.36
C ARG A 576 1.35 -16.90 6.02
N TYR A 577 1.40 -18.23 6.12
CA TYR A 577 0.37 -18.97 6.82
C TYR A 577 0.22 -18.51 8.27
N GLU A 578 1.33 -18.42 9.00
CA GLU A 578 1.35 -18.03 10.41
C GLU A 578 0.84 -16.61 10.65
N ARG A 579 1.08 -15.69 9.71
CA ARG A 579 0.60 -14.32 9.78
C ARG A 579 -0.88 -14.18 9.40
N ASP A 580 -1.30 -14.79 8.28
CA ASP A 580 -2.56 -14.43 7.59
C ASP A 580 -3.63 -15.53 7.68
N TYR A 581 -3.25 -16.82 7.87
CA TYR A 581 -4.15 -17.96 7.73
C TYR A 581 -4.23 -18.90 8.96
N ILE A 582 -3.51 -18.61 10.05
CA ILE A 582 -3.50 -19.46 11.23
C ILE A 582 -4.85 -19.48 11.97
N LYS A 583 -5.59 -18.36 11.95
CA LYS A 583 -6.88 -18.22 12.64
C LYS A 583 -8.04 -18.67 11.75
N THR A 584 -8.21 -19.96 11.62
CA THR A 584 -9.27 -20.55 10.79
C THR A 584 -10.65 -20.45 11.44
N TYR A 585 -11.69 -20.45 10.61
CA TYR A 585 -13.09 -20.40 11.04
C TYR A 585 -13.62 -21.80 11.37
N GLY A 586 -14.07 -22.00 12.61
CA GLY A 586 -14.62 -23.27 13.05
C GLY A 586 -13.68 -24.46 12.86
N GLN A 587 -14.16 -25.52 12.25
CA GLN A 587 -13.38 -26.73 11.92
C GLN A 587 -12.81 -26.72 10.49
N THR A 588 -12.90 -25.57 9.79
CA THR A 588 -12.43 -25.42 8.41
C THR A 588 -10.96 -25.02 8.35
N ASP A 589 -10.35 -25.12 7.18
CA ASP A 589 -9.05 -24.52 6.88
C ASP A 589 -9.17 -23.10 6.28
N PHE A 590 -10.38 -22.52 6.25
CA PHE A 590 -10.64 -21.17 5.77
C PHE A 590 -10.54 -20.11 6.87
N VAL A 591 -10.13 -18.91 6.49
CA VAL A 591 -10.16 -17.71 7.34
C VAL A 591 -11.23 -16.77 6.82
N LEU A 592 -12.12 -16.28 7.70
CA LEU A 592 -13.18 -15.34 7.32
C LEU A 592 -12.62 -14.10 6.64
N TYR A 593 -13.29 -13.68 5.57
CA TYR A 593 -12.96 -12.49 4.76
C TYR A 593 -11.65 -12.58 3.99
N GLN A 594 -10.96 -13.72 4.01
CA GLN A 594 -9.84 -13.98 3.11
C GLN A 594 -10.34 -14.48 1.75
N LYS A 595 -9.47 -14.36 0.74
CA LYS A 595 -9.80 -14.68 -0.65
C LYS A 595 -9.28 -16.05 -1.09
N TYR A 596 -10.11 -16.76 -1.84
CA TYR A 596 -9.80 -18.10 -2.34
C TYR A 596 -10.25 -18.26 -3.79
N THR A 597 -9.41 -18.90 -4.61
CA THR A 597 -9.79 -19.37 -5.95
C THR A 597 -10.65 -20.63 -5.86
N TYR A 598 -11.30 -21.03 -6.94
CA TYR A 598 -11.98 -22.32 -7.02
C TYR A 598 -11.04 -23.49 -6.65
N GLU A 599 -9.81 -23.46 -7.15
CA GLU A 599 -8.79 -24.48 -6.86
C GLU A 599 -8.40 -24.50 -5.37
N ASP A 600 -8.21 -23.34 -4.76
CA ASP A 600 -7.97 -23.24 -3.32
C ASP A 600 -9.12 -23.86 -2.51
N VAL A 601 -10.37 -23.58 -2.90
CA VAL A 601 -11.55 -24.09 -2.21
C VAL A 601 -11.62 -25.61 -2.31
N CYS A 602 -11.46 -26.19 -3.50
CA CYS A 602 -11.45 -27.64 -3.65
C CYS A 602 -10.32 -28.30 -2.83
N ARG A 603 -9.15 -27.66 -2.80
CA ARG A 603 -7.99 -28.14 -2.02
C ARG A 603 -8.24 -28.08 -0.52
N LEU A 604 -8.77 -26.96 -0.02
CA LEU A 604 -9.02 -26.74 1.41
C LEU A 604 -10.23 -27.53 1.93
N LEU A 605 -11.17 -27.90 1.06
CA LEU A 605 -12.26 -28.84 1.36
C LEU A 605 -11.83 -30.32 1.22
N ASN A 606 -10.57 -30.57 0.94
CA ASN A 606 -9.99 -31.90 0.81
C ASN A 606 -10.60 -32.76 -0.31
N TRP A 607 -11.06 -32.14 -1.39
CA TRP A 607 -11.56 -32.87 -2.55
C TRP A 607 -10.46 -33.73 -3.17
N GLU A 608 -10.83 -34.85 -3.75
CA GLU A 608 -9.88 -35.76 -4.38
C GLU A 608 -9.16 -35.14 -5.59
N GLN A 609 -9.91 -34.34 -6.36
CA GLN A 609 -9.39 -33.59 -7.50
C GLN A 609 -9.95 -32.18 -7.54
N ASN A 610 -9.21 -31.29 -8.17
CA ASN A 610 -9.70 -29.96 -8.50
C ASN A 610 -10.83 -30.05 -9.53
N GLU A 611 -11.75 -29.10 -9.49
CA GLU A 611 -12.85 -29.02 -10.45
C GLU A 611 -12.73 -27.76 -11.30
N VAL A 612 -13.03 -27.87 -12.59
CA VAL A 612 -13.02 -26.69 -13.46
C VAL A 612 -14.23 -25.79 -13.16
N PRO A 613 -14.07 -24.44 -13.21
CA PRO A 613 -15.14 -23.51 -12.86
C PRO A 613 -16.47 -23.72 -13.60
N LEU A 614 -16.42 -24.16 -14.84
CA LEU A 614 -17.62 -24.46 -15.65
C LEU A 614 -18.46 -25.61 -15.08
N ASN A 615 -17.82 -26.60 -14.46
CA ASN A 615 -18.50 -27.74 -13.87
C ASN A 615 -19.06 -27.41 -12.48
N ILE A 616 -18.48 -26.46 -11.77
CA ILE A 616 -19.01 -25.97 -10.49
C ILE A 616 -20.30 -25.17 -10.74
N GLY A 617 -20.29 -24.23 -11.68
CA GLY A 617 -21.48 -23.50 -12.13
C GLY A 617 -22.25 -22.82 -10.99
N GLY A 618 -21.56 -22.17 -10.07
CA GLY A 618 -22.14 -21.51 -8.88
C GLY A 618 -22.09 -22.36 -7.63
N TYR A 619 -22.32 -23.65 -7.70
CA TYR A 619 -22.20 -24.57 -6.55
C TYR A 619 -21.97 -26.02 -7.01
N LYS A 620 -21.36 -26.84 -6.14
CA LYS A 620 -21.22 -28.28 -6.38
C LYS A 620 -21.09 -29.02 -5.06
N PHE A 621 -21.86 -30.11 -4.92
CA PHE A 621 -21.77 -31.00 -3.77
C PHE A 621 -20.74 -32.12 -4.03
N ASP A 622 -19.78 -32.27 -3.11
CA ASP A 622 -18.89 -33.43 -3.07
C ASP A 622 -19.34 -34.45 -2.05
N LYS A 623 -19.73 -35.63 -2.54
CA LYS A 623 -20.26 -36.73 -1.70
C LYS A 623 -19.21 -37.32 -0.77
N LYS A 624 -17.95 -37.32 -1.16
CA LYS A 624 -16.86 -37.95 -0.41
C LYS A 624 -16.53 -37.16 0.86
N THR A 625 -16.37 -35.85 0.73
CA THR A 625 -16.07 -34.98 1.85
C THR A 625 -17.32 -34.40 2.54
N ASN A 626 -18.51 -34.65 1.97
CA ASN A 626 -19.79 -34.10 2.43
C ASN A 626 -19.79 -32.54 2.50
N THR A 627 -19.10 -31.89 1.55
CA THR A 627 -18.93 -30.44 1.49
C THR A 627 -19.67 -29.85 0.29
N PHE A 628 -20.16 -28.62 0.45
CA PHE A 628 -20.97 -27.95 -0.55
C PHE A 628 -20.57 -26.46 -0.67
N PRO A 629 -19.51 -26.12 -1.41
CA PRO A 629 -19.15 -24.74 -1.66
C PRO A 629 -20.13 -24.05 -2.62
N VAL A 630 -20.49 -22.82 -2.29
CA VAL A 630 -21.39 -21.95 -3.04
C VAL A 630 -20.66 -20.67 -3.41
N PHE A 631 -20.64 -20.35 -4.70
CA PHE A 631 -19.92 -19.21 -5.26
C PHE A 631 -20.92 -18.21 -5.86
N ILE A 632 -20.94 -17.01 -5.33
CA ILE A 632 -21.91 -15.98 -5.71
C ILE A 632 -21.21 -14.74 -6.25
N ASN A 633 -21.73 -14.22 -7.39
CA ASN A 633 -21.42 -12.91 -7.92
C ASN A 633 -22.62 -12.00 -7.67
N TYR A 634 -22.51 -11.04 -6.73
CA TYR A 634 -23.64 -10.27 -6.25
C TYR A 634 -23.89 -8.94 -6.96
N ASP A 635 -23.01 -8.55 -7.90
CA ASP A 635 -23.17 -7.36 -8.73
C ASP A 635 -22.89 -7.74 -10.18
N LYS A 636 -23.90 -7.64 -11.02
CA LYS A 636 -23.78 -7.89 -12.46
C LYS A 636 -23.87 -6.57 -13.19
N ALA A 637 -23.02 -6.39 -14.20
CA ALA A 637 -23.01 -5.17 -15.01
C ALA A 637 -24.38 -4.94 -15.69
N GLU A 638 -24.80 -3.67 -15.81
CA GLU A 638 -26.08 -3.27 -16.39
C GLU A 638 -26.28 -3.75 -17.85
N ASP A 639 -25.20 -4.10 -18.57
CA ASP A 639 -25.18 -4.52 -19.98
C ASP A 639 -25.41 -6.05 -20.18
N ILE A 640 -25.68 -6.80 -19.12
CA ILE A 640 -25.94 -8.24 -19.27
C ILE A 640 -27.33 -8.43 -19.88
N SER A 641 -27.35 -9.17 -21.00
CA SER A 641 -28.59 -9.53 -21.71
C SER A 641 -29.67 -10.00 -20.74
N ASP A 642 -30.93 -9.66 -21.00
CA ASP A 642 -32.11 -10.05 -20.22
C ASP A 642 -32.20 -11.55 -19.90
N THR A 643 -31.31 -12.35 -20.52
CA THR A 643 -31.22 -13.80 -20.32
C THR A 643 -30.54 -14.23 -19.02
N THR A 644 -29.90 -13.35 -18.27
CA THR A 644 -29.14 -13.64 -17.03
C THR A 644 -29.57 -12.80 -15.83
N LYS A 645 -30.72 -12.14 -15.88
CA LYS A 645 -31.25 -11.25 -14.83
C LYS A 645 -31.76 -11.94 -13.55
N TYR A 646 -31.56 -13.25 -13.40
CA TYR A 646 -31.80 -13.91 -12.11
C TYR A 646 -30.55 -13.75 -11.27
N GLU A 647 -30.68 -12.96 -10.22
CA GLU A 647 -29.55 -12.49 -9.45
C GLU A 647 -29.56 -13.06 -8.05
N ASP A 648 -28.50 -13.80 -7.70
CA ASP A 648 -28.15 -13.98 -6.32
C ASP A 648 -27.88 -12.58 -5.71
N HIS A 649 -28.52 -12.25 -4.61
CA HIS A 649 -28.38 -10.93 -3.98
C HIS A 649 -28.57 -10.99 -2.47
N PHE A 650 -27.96 -10.05 -1.77
CA PHE A 650 -28.22 -9.87 -0.35
C PHE A 650 -29.62 -9.27 -0.15
N VAL A 651 -30.35 -9.78 0.86
CA VAL A 651 -31.67 -9.25 1.20
C VAL A 651 -31.54 -7.81 1.66
N PRO A 652 -32.24 -6.83 1.06
CA PRO A 652 -32.14 -5.43 1.45
C PRO A 652 -32.35 -5.21 2.95
N GLY A 653 -31.41 -4.52 3.59
CA GLY A 653 -31.43 -4.26 5.03
C GLY A 653 -30.79 -5.34 5.91
N PHE A 654 -30.42 -6.49 5.35
CA PHE A 654 -29.75 -7.58 6.06
C PHE A 654 -28.36 -7.80 5.51
N ARG A 655 -27.38 -8.08 6.38
CA ARG A 655 -25.99 -8.38 6.00
C ARG A 655 -25.68 -9.88 6.06
N ASP A 656 -26.56 -10.65 6.68
CA ASP A 656 -26.44 -12.07 6.97
C ASP A 656 -27.41 -12.92 6.17
N ARG A 657 -28.25 -12.33 5.30
CA ARG A 657 -29.25 -13.02 4.48
C ARG A 657 -29.02 -12.82 3.00
N LEU A 658 -29.12 -13.91 2.28
CA LEU A 658 -28.84 -13.96 0.85
C LEU A 658 -29.93 -14.76 0.14
N ILE A 659 -30.37 -14.29 -1.02
CA ILE A 659 -31.17 -15.06 -1.96
C ILE A 659 -30.22 -15.71 -2.96
N ALA A 660 -30.24 -17.04 -3.02
CA ALA A 660 -29.52 -17.82 -4.03
C ALA A 660 -30.52 -18.52 -4.97
N ILE A 661 -30.15 -18.57 -6.25
CA ILE A 661 -30.96 -19.19 -7.29
C ILE A 661 -30.30 -20.47 -7.76
N SER A 662 -31.04 -21.57 -7.76
CA SER A 662 -30.53 -22.86 -8.22
C SER A 662 -30.16 -22.84 -9.72
N LYS A 663 -29.45 -23.87 -10.14
CA LYS A 663 -29.19 -24.10 -11.58
C LYS A 663 -30.53 -24.26 -12.35
N SER A 664 -30.51 -23.83 -13.61
CA SER A 664 -31.67 -23.97 -14.50
C SER A 664 -32.13 -25.41 -14.63
N GLY A 665 -33.47 -25.63 -14.65
CA GLY A 665 -34.11 -26.95 -14.74
C GLY A 665 -34.17 -27.68 -13.41
N ARG A 666 -34.06 -26.97 -12.26
CA ARG A 666 -34.23 -27.54 -10.91
C ARG A 666 -35.62 -27.27 -10.39
N SER A 667 -36.11 -28.21 -9.61
CA SER A 667 -37.29 -28.10 -8.75
C SER A 667 -36.90 -28.22 -7.29
N ILE A 668 -37.84 -27.96 -6.40
CA ILE A 668 -37.61 -28.18 -4.95
C ILE A 668 -37.20 -29.62 -4.65
N GLN A 669 -37.65 -30.59 -5.44
CA GLN A 669 -37.33 -32.01 -5.26
C GLN A 669 -35.97 -32.43 -5.85
N SER A 670 -35.28 -31.54 -6.52
CA SER A 670 -33.95 -31.84 -7.08
C SER A 670 -32.93 -32.12 -5.98
N ASP A 671 -32.06 -33.12 -6.17
CA ASP A 671 -31.11 -33.59 -5.15
C ASP A 671 -30.22 -32.49 -4.61
N ASP A 672 -29.72 -31.60 -5.48
CA ASP A 672 -28.84 -30.47 -5.09
C ASP A 672 -29.64 -29.46 -4.24
N VAL A 673 -30.89 -29.16 -4.57
CA VAL A 673 -31.76 -28.29 -3.78
C VAL A 673 -32.07 -28.93 -2.43
N GLN A 674 -32.39 -30.23 -2.42
CA GLN A 674 -32.63 -30.98 -1.18
C GLN A 674 -31.38 -31.06 -0.29
N ASN A 675 -30.17 -31.05 -0.86
CA ASN A 675 -28.94 -30.97 -0.09
C ASN A 675 -28.75 -29.60 0.60
N PHE A 676 -29.20 -28.52 -0.03
CA PHE A 676 -29.25 -27.22 0.64
C PHE A 676 -30.27 -27.19 1.79
N LEU A 677 -31.49 -27.61 1.50
CA LEU A 677 -32.60 -27.49 2.45
C LEU A 677 -32.39 -28.34 3.71
N ASN A 678 -31.82 -29.53 3.51
CA ASN A 678 -31.60 -30.50 4.58
C ASN A 678 -30.11 -30.62 4.97
N ALA A 679 -29.33 -29.60 4.70
CA ALA A 679 -27.90 -29.64 4.93
C ALA A 679 -27.52 -29.98 6.37
N LYS A 680 -28.18 -29.39 7.33
CA LYS A 680 -27.98 -29.65 8.76
C LYS A 680 -28.28 -31.10 9.15
N GLU A 681 -29.40 -31.65 8.68
CA GLU A 681 -29.82 -33.02 8.97
C GLU A 681 -28.93 -34.06 8.29
N ARG A 682 -28.40 -33.72 7.09
CA ARG A 682 -27.49 -34.57 6.31
C ARG A 682 -26.02 -34.39 6.69
N GLY A 683 -25.70 -33.51 7.64
CA GLY A 683 -24.35 -33.18 8.05
C GLY A 683 -23.51 -32.57 6.92
N ILE A 684 -24.16 -31.89 5.97
CA ILE A 684 -23.48 -31.25 4.84
C ILE A 684 -22.95 -29.89 5.28
N GLN A 685 -21.68 -29.64 5.02
CA GLN A 685 -21.03 -28.33 5.25
C GLN A 685 -21.24 -27.45 4.02
N VAL A 686 -22.08 -26.42 4.15
CA VAL A 686 -22.34 -25.44 3.08
C VAL A 686 -21.49 -24.20 3.35
N GLU A 687 -20.57 -23.91 2.43
CA GLU A 687 -19.57 -22.85 2.56
C GLU A 687 -19.82 -21.74 1.54
N LEU A 688 -19.91 -20.49 2.01
CA LEU A 688 -20.22 -19.35 1.15
C LEU A 688 -18.98 -18.60 0.69
N PHE A 689 -18.86 -18.44 -0.61
CA PHE A 689 -17.83 -17.67 -1.28
C PHE A 689 -18.48 -16.61 -2.18
N VAL A 690 -18.11 -15.33 -2.00
CA VAL A 690 -18.71 -14.22 -2.74
C VAL A 690 -17.67 -13.35 -3.45
N ARG A 691 -18.03 -12.82 -4.59
CA ARG A 691 -17.29 -11.72 -5.22
C ARG A 691 -18.26 -10.75 -5.87
N LYS A 692 -17.82 -9.50 -6.07
CA LYS A 692 -18.69 -8.47 -6.62
C LYS A 692 -19.07 -8.77 -8.07
N ASN A 693 -18.09 -9.00 -8.96
CA ASN A 693 -18.34 -9.12 -10.39
C ASN A 693 -17.58 -10.31 -11.00
N LYS A 694 -18.22 -11.00 -11.95
CA LYS A 694 -17.60 -12.06 -12.75
C LYS A 694 -16.54 -11.54 -13.72
N ASP A 695 -16.71 -10.32 -14.21
CA ASP A 695 -15.86 -9.70 -15.21
C ASP A 695 -14.66 -8.95 -14.62
N ASP A 696 -14.42 -9.09 -13.31
CA ASP A 696 -13.17 -8.62 -12.73
C ASP A 696 -12.01 -9.42 -13.34
N LYS A 697 -11.42 -8.84 -14.40
CA LYS A 697 -10.32 -9.45 -15.19
C LYS A 697 -9.06 -9.71 -14.35
N VAL A 698 -9.02 -9.20 -13.15
CA VAL A 698 -7.83 -9.18 -12.30
C VAL A 698 -7.90 -10.18 -11.14
N SER A 699 -9.09 -10.50 -10.62
CA SER A 699 -9.21 -11.46 -9.53
C SER A 699 -10.16 -12.61 -9.87
N LYS A 700 -9.62 -13.83 -9.89
CA LYS A 700 -10.38 -15.07 -9.97
C LYS A 700 -10.83 -15.56 -8.60
N GLU A 701 -10.64 -14.76 -7.55
CA GLU A 701 -10.84 -15.13 -6.16
C GLU A 701 -12.19 -14.65 -5.60
N PHE A 702 -12.66 -15.37 -4.59
CA PHE A 702 -13.89 -15.08 -3.85
C PHE A 702 -13.58 -14.88 -2.38
N TYR A 703 -14.28 -13.99 -1.70
CA TYR A 703 -14.25 -13.84 -0.24
C TYR A 703 -15.00 -14.97 0.43
N TYR A 704 -14.41 -15.60 1.43
CA TYR A 704 -15.07 -16.56 2.27
C TYR A 704 -15.88 -15.87 3.37
N LEU A 705 -17.19 -16.16 3.44
CA LEU A 705 -18.09 -15.56 4.42
C LEU A 705 -18.56 -16.53 5.51
N GLY A 706 -18.07 -17.77 5.53
CA GLY A 706 -18.42 -18.76 6.54
C GLY A 706 -19.47 -19.76 6.11
N HIS A 707 -20.02 -20.49 7.10
CA HIS A 707 -21.11 -21.44 6.89
C HIS A 707 -22.42 -20.74 6.61
N MET A 708 -23.27 -21.39 5.85
CA MET A 708 -24.64 -20.94 5.66
C MET A 708 -25.66 -22.06 5.78
N THR A 709 -26.89 -21.67 6.11
CA THR A 709 -28.00 -22.56 6.23
C THR A 709 -29.23 -22.00 5.50
N ALA A 710 -30.11 -22.87 4.99
CA ALA A 710 -31.36 -22.40 4.44
C ALA A 710 -32.26 -21.86 5.58
N SER A 711 -32.83 -20.66 5.39
CA SER A 711 -33.71 -20.01 6.37
C SER A 711 -35.16 -20.53 6.35
N GLY A 712 -35.47 -21.43 5.43
CA GLY A 712 -36.78 -22.03 5.25
C GLY A 712 -37.67 -21.37 4.19
N SER A 713 -37.28 -20.21 3.64
CA SER A 713 -38.01 -19.61 2.51
C SER A 713 -37.53 -20.22 1.21
N VAL A 714 -38.39 -20.93 0.50
CA VAL A 714 -38.10 -21.63 -0.76
C VAL A 714 -39.23 -21.42 -1.75
N LYS A 715 -38.89 -21.03 -2.97
CA LYS A 715 -39.88 -20.75 -4.00
C LYS A 715 -39.42 -21.27 -5.37
N GLU A 716 -40.27 -22.01 -6.06
CA GLU A 716 -40.07 -22.32 -7.47
C GLU A 716 -40.37 -21.08 -8.33
N ILE A 717 -39.46 -20.76 -9.24
CA ILE A 717 -39.59 -19.66 -10.18
C ILE A 717 -39.40 -20.19 -11.60
N THR A 718 -40.04 -19.55 -12.58
CA THR A 718 -39.78 -19.82 -14.00
C THR A 718 -38.83 -18.77 -14.53
N MET A 719 -37.71 -19.21 -15.04
CA MET A 719 -36.72 -18.33 -15.66
C MET A 719 -37.27 -17.75 -16.95
N THR A 720 -37.37 -16.41 -17.06
CA THR A 720 -37.98 -15.71 -18.20
C THR A 720 -37.31 -16.05 -19.52
N ASN A 721 -36.04 -16.41 -19.49
CA ASN A 721 -35.19 -16.56 -20.68
C ASN A 721 -35.16 -17.97 -21.25
N THR A 722 -35.21 -18.97 -20.38
CA THR A 722 -35.10 -20.38 -20.78
C THR A 722 -36.43 -21.10 -20.66
N GLN A 723 -37.47 -20.46 -20.10
CA GLN A 723 -38.75 -21.07 -19.73
C GLN A 723 -38.58 -22.31 -18.83
N LYS A 724 -37.40 -22.48 -18.21
CA LYS A 724 -37.08 -23.58 -17.31
C LYS A 724 -37.32 -23.16 -15.86
N THR A 725 -37.69 -24.13 -15.03
CA THR A 725 -37.81 -23.91 -13.60
C THR A 725 -36.46 -23.69 -12.93
N ALA A 726 -36.40 -22.88 -11.88
CA ALA A 726 -35.33 -22.75 -10.93
C ALA A 726 -35.91 -22.58 -9.53
N VAL A 727 -35.11 -22.73 -8.51
CA VAL A 727 -35.53 -22.59 -7.12
C VAL A 727 -34.79 -21.43 -6.49
N GLU A 728 -35.56 -20.49 -5.97
CA GLU A 728 -35.09 -19.41 -5.13
C GLU A 728 -35.02 -19.88 -3.69
N ILE A 729 -33.89 -19.74 -3.03
CA ILE A 729 -33.63 -20.21 -1.68
C ILE A 729 -33.09 -19.05 -0.87
N GLU A 730 -33.72 -18.71 0.22
CA GLU A 730 -33.16 -17.77 1.19
C GLU A 730 -32.19 -18.51 2.11
N LEU A 731 -30.98 -17.98 2.17
CA LEU A 731 -29.87 -18.52 2.93
C LEU A 731 -29.46 -17.53 4.01
N GLN A 732 -29.15 -18.04 5.19
CA GLN A 732 -28.64 -17.26 6.31
C GLN A 732 -27.20 -17.65 6.59
N ILE A 733 -26.30 -16.65 6.67
CA ILE A 733 -24.93 -16.83 7.06
C ILE A 733 -24.88 -17.09 8.56
N ALA A 734 -24.19 -18.13 8.97
CA ALA A 734 -23.98 -18.40 10.39
C ALA A 734 -23.12 -17.33 11.02
N SER A 735 -23.60 -16.67 12.06
CA SER A 735 -22.93 -15.63 12.81
C SER A 735 -21.74 -16.17 13.61
#